data_74d42d225c33e5f521fd18f50b75342d
#
_entry.id   74d42d225c33e5f521fd18f50b75342d
#
_cell.length_a   1.000
_cell.length_b   1.000
_cell.length_c   1.000
_cell.angle_alpha   90.00
_cell.angle_beta   90.00
_cell.angle_gamma   90.00
#
_symmetry.space_group_name_H-M   'P 1'
#
loop_
_entity.id
_entity.type
_entity.pdbx_description
1 polymer ?
#
loop_
_entity_poly.entity_id
_entity_poly.type
_entity_poly.pdbx_seq_one_letter_code
_entity_poly.pdbx_strand_id
1 'polypeptide(L)'
;MISSYFKHIFSVTGISLLSGFFMTVYGQNPPDQKKDTTRVHYIQEIVITESTRNAEIRSSTPLQILSSKSLTELNALQVSDAVKQFSGVTVKDYGGIGGLKTVSVRSLGANHTTVSYDGIALTDVQSGQIDIGRFSLENVDMISLSSGQSDNIFQPARLFASASVLIIQTLSPEFRDNRKMNGKVALKGGSFGLINPSLTLNGKFNKRLSGSFSGEWLAANGQYPYRLNYGFAGKDSSSMETRRNTDVNNLRLEAALHAEFSDKSRGYIKTYFYQSERGLPGATIYYNLTNYSTQRIWDNTFFTQAHFRHELSRKWEIQANAKYNRGYLRYLDPVVLNSDGKTKNTYVQNEIYGSVSTLFRAFENISFSASSDISGNTLDAGGSGFASPSRLSWLTSLAGKYVSNRVLATASLLYTHINEQTKTGDAAENQRKFSPYISLSVKPFTTADLRFRAFYKNIFRVPTFNDLYYSRVGNPDLKPENTQQFNLGATYTTTFNEFLQFFSVTADAYHNRIDNKIVAYPTKNIFEWTMLNYGRVDIDGLDFSLEAAYRIAKGYNLIAGGSYTYQRALNVTNPDDRDYNQQIPYTPRVSGSGRASLETPWINLNYSAIWSGHRYAVNQNYAENRVEGYSDHSISASRNFITSFGIIGAGIEILNLTDKNYEVVRFFPMPGRSFRGNISLKF
;
A
#
# COMPACT_ATOMS: atom_id res chain seq x y z
N MET A 1 0.47 8.33 -33.96
CA MET A 1 0.74 7.33 -35.01
C MET A 1 1.30 6.01 -34.48
N ILE A 2 1.98 5.94 -33.34
CA ILE A 2 2.51 4.68 -32.74
C ILE A 2 1.42 3.87 -31.99
N SER A 3 0.34 4.49 -31.55
CA SER A 3 -0.78 3.84 -30.82
C SER A 3 -1.68 2.97 -31.74
N SER A 4 -1.72 3.24 -33.04
CA SER A 4 -2.55 2.49 -33.98
C SER A 4 -1.92 1.16 -34.42
N TYR A 5 -0.59 1.06 -34.41
CA TYR A 5 0.11 -0.15 -34.85
C TYR A 5 0.06 -1.27 -33.78
N PHE A 6 -0.04 -0.93 -32.50
CA PHE A 6 -0.13 -1.94 -31.44
C PHE A 6 -1.51 -2.61 -31.34
N LYS A 7 -2.57 -1.93 -31.74
CA LYS A 7 -3.93 -2.53 -31.73
C LYS A 7 -4.11 -3.66 -32.76
N HIS A 8 -3.38 -3.65 -33.85
CA HIS A 8 -3.51 -4.68 -34.92
C HIS A 8 -2.58 -5.89 -34.72
N ILE A 9 -1.49 -5.75 -33.98
CA ILE A 9 -0.55 -6.88 -33.74
C ILE A 9 -1.10 -7.84 -32.69
N PHE A 10 -1.90 -7.37 -31.71
CA PHE A 10 -2.46 -8.25 -30.69
C PHE A 10 -3.76 -8.97 -31.08
N SER A 11 -4.47 -8.54 -32.14
CA SER A 11 -5.74 -9.17 -32.52
C SER A 11 -5.60 -10.40 -33.44
N VAL A 12 -4.44 -10.63 -34.04
CA VAL A 12 -4.24 -11.72 -35.02
C VAL A 12 -3.14 -12.71 -34.59
N THR A 13 -2.17 -12.28 -33.79
CA THR A 13 -1.06 -13.16 -33.36
C THR A 13 -1.26 -13.82 -31.99
N GLY A 14 -2.21 -13.38 -31.18
CA GLY A 14 -2.47 -13.92 -29.84
C GLY A 14 -3.07 -15.34 -29.85
N ILE A 15 -3.75 -15.74 -30.91
CA ILE A 15 -4.38 -17.07 -31.00
C ILE A 15 -3.43 -18.12 -31.62
N SER A 16 -2.47 -17.68 -32.42
CA SER A 16 -1.54 -18.60 -33.09
C SER A 16 -0.34 -19.04 -32.20
N LEU A 17 -0.07 -18.33 -31.10
CA LEU A 17 1.03 -18.69 -30.18
C LEU A 17 0.61 -19.73 -29.12
N LEU A 18 -0.68 -19.96 -28.92
CA LEU A 18 -1.15 -21.02 -28.03
C LEU A 18 -1.22 -22.40 -28.70
N SER A 19 -1.22 -22.47 -30.04
CA SER A 19 -1.27 -23.74 -30.78
C SER A 19 0.10 -24.33 -31.16
N GLY A 20 1.19 -23.59 -30.97
CA GLY A 20 2.54 -24.02 -31.34
C GLY A 20 3.38 -24.66 -30.24
N PHE A 21 2.91 -24.75 -28.98
CA PHE A 21 3.68 -25.25 -27.85
C PHE A 21 3.35 -26.71 -27.46
N PHE A 22 2.61 -27.45 -28.26
CA PHE A 22 2.49 -28.90 -28.12
C PHE A 22 3.60 -29.61 -28.90
N MET A 23 4.86 -29.42 -28.48
CA MET A 23 5.92 -30.32 -28.88
C MET A 23 6.11 -31.41 -27.81
N THR A 24 5.87 -32.61 -28.23
CA THR A 24 6.06 -33.89 -27.58
C THR A 24 7.43 -34.00 -26.87
N VAL A 25 7.40 -33.95 -25.56
CA VAL A 25 8.52 -34.42 -24.74
C VAL A 25 8.26 -35.90 -24.44
N TYR A 26 8.99 -36.79 -25.12
CA TYR A 26 9.06 -38.19 -24.74
C TYR A 26 9.70 -38.31 -23.35
N GLY A 27 8.93 -38.73 -22.39
CA GLY A 27 9.37 -38.98 -21.05
C GLY A 27 10.16 -40.26 -20.93
N GLN A 28 11.36 -40.18 -20.34
CA GLN A 28 11.96 -41.32 -19.68
C GLN A 28 11.35 -41.44 -18.27
N ASN A 29 10.79 -42.61 -17.99
CA ASN A 29 10.30 -42.95 -16.66
C ASN A 29 11.49 -43.05 -15.67
N PRO A 30 11.50 -42.30 -14.58
CA PRO A 30 12.35 -42.60 -13.44
C PRO A 30 11.65 -43.58 -12.48
N PRO A 31 12.40 -44.41 -11.76
CA PRO A 31 11.83 -45.44 -10.89
C PRO A 31 11.08 -44.81 -9.68
N ASP A 32 10.01 -45.50 -9.31
CA ASP A 32 9.12 -45.26 -8.19
C ASP A 32 9.87 -45.01 -6.87
N GLN A 33 9.98 -43.76 -6.47
CA GLN A 33 10.14 -43.38 -5.08
C GLN A 33 9.04 -42.38 -4.76
N LYS A 34 7.98 -42.82 -4.10
CA LYS A 34 7.00 -41.95 -3.41
C LYS A 34 7.72 -41.13 -2.34
N LYS A 35 8.35 -40.04 -2.71
CA LYS A 35 8.76 -38.99 -1.79
C LYS A 35 7.51 -38.18 -1.49
N ASP A 36 7.11 -38.20 -0.22
CA ASP A 36 6.05 -37.37 0.34
C ASP A 36 6.44 -35.88 0.22
N THR A 37 6.17 -35.29 -0.95
CA THR A 37 6.51 -33.89 -1.27
C THR A 37 5.63 -32.89 -0.49
N THR A 38 4.56 -33.33 0.14
CA THR A 38 3.70 -32.53 0.98
C THR A 38 4.39 -32.09 2.28
N ARG A 39 5.29 -32.89 2.84
CA ARG A 39 6.01 -32.55 4.07
C ARG A 39 7.00 -31.39 3.92
N VAL A 40 7.65 -31.25 2.77
CA VAL A 40 8.69 -30.22 2.56
C VAL A 40 8.08 -28.83 2.39
N HIS A 41 6.90 -28.72 1.79
CA HIS A 41 6.17 -27.44 1.71
C HIS A 41 5.70 -26.95 3.08
N TYR A 42 5.22 -27.84 3.93
CA TYR A 42 4.76 -27.50 5.28
C TYR A 42 5.87 -26.92 6.18
N ILE A 43 7.09 -27.43 6.10
CA ILE A 43 8.18 -27.01 7.01
C ILE A 43 8.66 -25.59 6.69
N GLN A 44 8.84 -25.23 5.42
CA GLN A 44 9.28 -23.87 5.05
C GLN A 44 8.19 -22.81 5.29
N GLU A 45 6.94 -23.13 4.99
CA GLU A 45 5.82 -22.24 5.20
C GLU A 45 5.57 -21.99 6.70
N ILE A 46 5.75 -23.00 7.54
CA ILE A 46 5.72 -22.87 9.01
C ILE A 46 6.86 -21.97 9.51
N VAL A 47 8.07 -22.14 9.02
CA VAL A 47 9.24 -21.34 9.45
C VAL A 47 9.08 -19.85 9.07
N ILE A 48 8.62 -19.54 7.87
CA ILE A 48 8.38 -18.14 7.45
C ILE A 48 7.24 -17.52 8.28
N THR A 49 6.16 -18.22 8.47
CA THR A 49 5.02 -17.73 9.27
C THR A 49 5.41 -17.52 10.73
N GLU A 50 6.23 -18.38 11.31
CA GLU A 50 6.73 -18.22 12.68
C GLU A 50 7.71 -17.04 12.80
N SER A 51 8.58 -16.82 11.81
CA SER A 51 9.53 -15.70 11.82
C SER A 51 8.83 -14.34 11.70
N THR A 52 7.79 -14.22 10.86
CA THR A 52 6.99 -12.99 10.72
C THR A 52 6.18 -12.70 11.97
N ARG A 53 5.54 -13.69 12.57
CA ARG A 53 4.83 -13.57 13.85
C ARG A 53 5.76 -13.15 14.98
N ASN A 54 6.94 -13.75 15.08
CA ASN A 54 7.93 -13.35 16.08
C ASN A 54 8.38 -11.89 15.91
N ALA A 55 8.49 -11.40 14.67
CA ALA A 55 8.81 -10.00 14.40
C ALA A 55 7.69 -9.05 14.90
N GLU A 56 6.42 -9.36 14.63
CA GLU A 56 5.27 -8.57 15.11
C GLU A 56 5.21 -8.53 16.63
N ILE A 57 5.35 -9.70 17.30
CA ILE A 57 5.25 -9.83 18.75
C ILE A 57 6.37 -9.07 19.47
N ARG A 58 7.60 -9.12 18.94
CA ARG A 58 8.79 -8.51 19.59
C ARG A 58 8.95 -7.05 19.27
N SER A 59 8.27 -6.54 18.27
CA SER A 59 8.42 -5.16 17.81
C SER A 59 8.17 -4.14 18.92
N SER A 60 9.00 -3.10 18.94
CA SER A 60 8.86 -1.96 19.87
C SER A 60 7.85 -0.92 19.37
N THR A 61 7.32 -1.09 18.16
CA THR A 61 6.24 -0.30 17.58
C THR A 61 5.16 -1.22 17.03
N PRO A 62 3.92 -0.76 16.83
CA PRO A 62 2.89 -1.54 16.16
C PRO A 62 3.33 -1.95 14.75
N LEU A 63 3.58 -3.22 14.56
CA LEU A 63 3.94 -3.85 13.29
C LEU A 63 2.86 -4.85 12.93
N GLN A 64 2.35 -4.77 11.70
CA GLN A 64 1.35 -5.68 11.16
C GLN A 64 1.88 -6.25 9.85
N ILE A 65 1.75 -7.55 9.64
CA ILE A 65 2.32 -8.26 8.48
C ILE A 65 1.26 -9.15 7.82
N LEU A 66 1.13 -9.04 6.50
CA LEU A 66 0.41 -9.98 5.65
C LEU A 66 1.43 -10.74 4.80
N SER A 67 1.63 -12.01 5.12
CA SER A 67 2.50 -12.90 4.35
C SER A 67 1.85 -13.33 3.03
N SER A 68 2.61 -13.90 2.11
CA SER A 68 2.12 -14.45 0.83
C SER A 68 0.93 -15.40 1.04
N LYS A 69 0.95 -16.23 2.08
CA LYS A 69 -0.17 -17.10 2.45
C LYS A 69 -1.40 -16.28 2.82
N SER A 70 -1.28 -15.34 3.76
CA SER A 70 -2.38 -14.47 4.16
C SER A 70 -2.97 -13.68 2.98
N LEU A 71 -2.10 -13.20 2.06
CA LEU A 71 -2.54 -12.49 0.86
C LEU A 71 -3.37 -13.36 -0.10
N THR A 72 -3.06 -14.66 -0.21
CA THR A 72 -3.86 -15.58 -1.02
C THR A 72 -5.21 -15.95 -0.40
N GLU A 73 -5.34 -15.83 0.92
CA GLU A 73 -6.58 -16.08 1.67
C GLU A 73 -7.53 -14.87 1.65
N LEU A 74 -7.00 -13.68 1.36
CA LEU A 74 -7.79 -12.47 1.19
C LEU A 74 -8.37 -12.39 -0.21
N ASN A 75 -9.62 -12.00 -0.33
CA ASN A 75 -10.30 -11.80 -1.61
C ASN A 75 -9.85 -10.48 -2.27
N ALA A 76 -8.54 -10.28 -2.35
CA ALA A 76 -7.91 -9.04 -2.76
C ALA A 76 -7.37 -9.12 -4.20
N LEU A 77 -7.56 -8.07 -4.97
CA LEU A 77 -7.01 -7.92 -6.34
C LEU A 77 -5.70 -7.14 -6.33
N GLN A 78 -5.62 -6.13 -5.48
CA GLN A 78 -4.53 -5.16 -5.41
C GLN A 78 -4.07 -4.97 -3.97
N VAL A 79 -2.89 -4.38 -3.79
CA VAL A 79 -2.35 -4.04 -2.46
C VAL A 79 -3.34 -3.20 -1.64
N SER A 80 -4.04 -2.28 -2.29
CA SER A 80 -5.07 -1.45 -1.65
C SER A 80 -6.21 -2.25 -0.98
N ASP A 81 -6.55 -3.42 -1.49
CA ASP A 81 -7.59 -4.26 -0.90
C ASP A 81 -7.04 -4.99 0.34
N ALA A 82 -5.79 -5.47 0.27
CA ALA A 82 -5.14 -6.19 1.35
C ALA A 82 -4.91 -5.29 2.58
N VAL A 83 -4.45 -4.05 2.39
CA VAL A 83 -4.15 -3.13 3.52
C VAL A 83 -5.38 -2.68 4.29
N LYS A 84 -6.60 -2.86 3.77
CA LYS A 84 -7.86 -2.62 4.50
C LYS A 84 -8.03 -3.55 5.72
N GLN A 85 -7.25 -4.64 5.79
CA GLN A 85 -7.25 -5.58 6.91
C GLN A 85 -6.44 -5.10 8.12
N PHE A 86 -5.54 -4.13 7.93
CA PHE A 86 -4.72 -3.60 9.01
C PHE A 86 -5.54 -2.70 9.96
N SER A 87 -5.27 -2.80 11.27
CA SER A 87 -5.84 -1.87 12.26
C SER A 87 -5.28 -0.45 12.05
N GLY A 88 -6.08 0.56 12.34
CA GLY A 88 -5.67 1.96 12.18
C GLY A 88 -5.61 2.45 10.74
N VAL A 89 -5.93 1.61 9.76
CA VAL A 89 -5.85 1.96 8.33
C VAL A 89 -7.20 2.40 7.79
N THR A 90 -7.17 3.49 7.05
CA THR A 90 -8.28 3.96 6.21
C THR A 90 -7.80 4.11 4.78
N VAL A 91 -8.48 3.48 3.84
CA VAL A 91 -8.22 3.63 2.40
C VAL A 91 -9.30 4.55 1.83
N LYS A 92 -8.90 5.71 1.29
CA LYS A 92 -9.79 6.51 0.44
C LYS A 92 -9.88 5.84 -0.91
N ASP A 93 -11.10 5.47 -1.31
CA ASP A 93 -11.38 4.76 -2.53
C ASP A 93 -12.47 5.50 -3.31
N TYR A 94 -12.16 5.94 -4.52
CA TYR A 94 -13.08 6.70 -5.38
C TYR A 94 -13.97 5.80 -6.25
N GLY A 95 -14.06 4.53 -5.89
CA GLY A 95 -14.97 3.56 -6.47
C GLY A 95 -14.45 2.80 -7.70
N GLY A 96 -14.89 1.56 -7.80
CA GLY A 96 -14.57 0.69 -8.93
C GLY A 96 -13.14 0.14 -8.95
N ILE A 97 -12.84 -0.61 -10.01
CA ILE A 97 -11.54 -1.27 -10.19
C ILE A 97 -10.45 -0.25 -10.49
N GLY A 98 -10.77 0.81 -11.27
CA GLY A 98 -9.84 1.86 -11.69
C GLY A 98 -9.76 3.09 -10.77
N GLY A 99 -10.52 3.14 -9.66
CA GLY A 99 -10.52 4.27 -8.74
C GLY A 99 -9.15 4.54 -8.12
N LEU A 100 -8.85 5.82 -7.86
CA LEU A 100 -7.68 6.22 -7.08
C LEU A 100 -7.81 5.69 -5.65
N LYS A 101 -6.74 5.12 -5.09
CA LYS A 101 -6.72 4.53 -3.75
C LYS A 101 -5.51 4.98 -2.97
N THR A 102 -5.75 5.73 -1.89
CA THR A 102 -4.68 6.23 -1.01
C THR A 102 -4.87 5.72 0.41
N VAL A 103 -3.76 5.45 1.11
CA VAL A 103 -3.75 4.91 2.47
C VAL A 103 -3.44 5.99 3.49
N SER A 104 -4.25 6.07 4.53
CA SER A 104 -4.03 6.90 5.72
C SER A 104 -3.96 6.00 6.95
N VAL A 105 -2.96 6.20 7.79
CA VAL A 105 -2.77 5.45 9.03
C VAL A 105 -3.08 6.36 10.21
N ARG A 106 -3.95 5.90 11.13
CA ARG A 106 -4.33 6.63 12.35
C ARG A 106 -4.76 8.08 12.08
N SER A 107 -5.52 8.29 10.99
CA SER A 107 -6.05 9.60 10.56
C SER A 107 -5.03 10.72 10.32
N LEU A 108 -3.74 10.41 10.25
CA LEU A 108 -2.68 11.40 9.97
C LEU A 108 -2.76 11.95 8.53
N GLY A 109 -3.35 11.18 7.62
CA GLY A 109 -3.43 11.49 6.18
C GLY A 109 -2.40 10.71 5.36
N ALA A 110 -2.69 10.57 4.08
CA ALA A 110 -1.85 9.75 3.17
C ALA A 110 -0.42 10.29 3.01
N ASN A 111 -0.23 11.60 3.14
CA ASN A 111 1.08 12.27 3.03
C ASN A 111 2.02 11.95 4.21
N HIS A 112 1.52 11.33 5.29
CA HIS A 112 2.29 10.87 6.44
C HIS A 112 2.68 9.39 6.39
N THR A 113 2.27 8.67 5.33
CA THR A 113 2.56 7.26 5.13
C THR A 113 3.50 7.09 3.95
N THR A 114 4.73 6.66 4.20
CA THR A 114 5.67 6.27 3.13
C THR A 114 5.32 4.88 2.63
N VAL A 115 5.25 4.71 1.31
CA VAL A 115 5.19 3.41 0.65
C VAL A 115 6.60 3.04 0.21
N SER A 116 7.10 1.90 0.67
CA SER A 116 8.40 1.35 0.31
C SER A 116 8.21 0.12 -0.59
N TYR A 117 8.96 0.05 -1.67
CA TYR A 117 8.98 -1.09 -2.59
C TYR A 117 10.36 -1.75 -2.53
N ASP A 118 10.44 -2.96 -1.99
CA ASP A 118 11.68 -3.69 -1.72
C ASP A 118 12.73 -2.87 -0.95
N GLY A 119 12.29 -2.14 0.09
CA GLY A 119 13.16 -1.37 0.97
C GLY A 119 13.52 0.04 0.49
N ILE A 120 13.10 0.45 -0.69
CA ILE A 120 13.34 1.78 -1.25
C ILE A 120 12.02 2.56 -1.31
N ALA A 121 11.99 3.75 -0.70
CA ALA A 121 10.79 4.58 -0.66
C ALA A 121 10.36 5.05 -2.05
N LEU A 122 9.08 4.93 -2.35
CA LEU A 122 8.44 5.53 -3.51
C LEU A 122 8.07 6.98 -3.19
N THR A 123 8.15 7.85 -4.17
CA THR A 123 7.93 9.29 -4.00
C THR A 123 7.02 9.82 -5.10
N ASP A 124 6.06 10.60 -4.70
CA ASP A 124 5.29 11.49 -5.55
C ASP A 124 5.41 12.90 -4.97
N VAL A 125 6.27 13.73 -5.58
CA VAL A 125 6.52 15.09 -5.08
C VAL A 125 5.40 16.05 -5.46
N GLN A 126 4.61 15.70 -6.46
CA GLN A 126 3.48 16.50 -6.92
C GLN A 126 2.36 16.51 -5.87
N SER A 127 1.86 15.33 -5.49
CA SER A 127 0.71 15.18 -4.58
C SER A 127 1.10 14.71 -3.17
N GLY A 128 2.30 14.16 -2.99
CA GLY A 128 2.76 13.54 -1.74
C GLY A 128 2.09 12.19 -1.43
N GLN A 129 1.21 11.69 -2.30
CA GLN A 129 0.41 10.49 -2.07
C GLN A 129 0.71 9.44 -3.12
N ILE A 130 0.84 8.20 -2.69
CA ILE A 130 1.02 7.06 -3.59
C ILE A 130 -0.32 6.37 -3.82
N ASP A 131 -0.74 6.23 -5.09
CA ASP A 131 -1.85 5.36 -5.46
C ASP A 131 -1.45 3.90 -5.24
N ILE A 132 -1.88 3.30 -4.13
CA ILE A 132 -1.56 1.91 -3.81
C ILE A 132 -2.39 0.89 -4.62
N GLY A 133 -3.40 1.35 -5.36
CA GLY A 133 -4.16 0.53 -6.32
C GLY A 133 -3.36 0.11 -7.56
N ARG A 134 -2.22 0.76 -7.82
CA ARG A 134 -1.35 0.39 -8.95
C ARG A 134 -0.45 -0.83 -8.69
N PHE A 135 -0.35 -1.32 -7.45
CA PHE A 135 0.47 -2.49 -7.13
C PHE A 135 -0.37 -3.76 -7.13
N SER A 136 0.07 -4.73 -7.93
CA SER A 136 -0.50 -6.07 -8.00
C SER A 136 -0.10 -6.91 -6.80
N LEU A 137 -0.91 -7.91 -6.45
CA LEU A 137 -0.54 -8.94 -5.48
C LEU A 137 0.14 -10.17 -6.11
N GLU A 138 0.18 -10.27 -7.44
CA GLU A 138 0.70 -11.47 -8.13
C GLU A 138 2.20 -11.70 -7.93
N ASN A 139 2.95 -10.64 -7.65
CA ASN A 139 4.40 -10.66 -7.41
C ASN A 139 4.78 -10.19 -6.00
N VAL A 140 3.84 -10.19 -5.06
CA VAL A 140 4.09 -9.74 -3.69
C VAL A 140 4.27 -10.94 -2.76
N ASP A 141 5.34 -10.94 -1.99
CA ASP A 141 5.65 -11.92 -0.96
C ASP A 141 5.07 -11.49 0.39
N MET A 142 5.22 -10.21 0.72
CA MET A 142 4.81 -9.69 2.02
C MET A 142 4.39 -8.22 1.92
N ILE A 143 3.36 -7.86 2.67
CA ILE A 143 3.00 -6.47 2.95
C ILE A 143 3.11 -6.27 4.44
N SER A 144 3.88 -5.26 4.87
CA SER A 144 3.96 -4.90 6.28
C SER A 144 3.72 -3.42 6.51
N LEU A 145 3.08 -3.10 7.63
CA LEU A 145 2.81 -1.75 8.07
C LEU A 145 3.40 -1.54 9.45
N SER A 146 4.32 -0.59 9.56
CA SER A 146 4.82 -0.09 10.83
C SER A 146 4.18 1.27 11.14
N SER A 147 3.51 1.38 12.29
CA SER A 147 3.08 2.68 12.84
C SER A 147 4.17 3.20 13.78
N GLY A 148 4.75 4.36 13.47
CA GLY A 148 5.95 4.86 14.13
C GLY A 148 7.21 4.56 13.31
N GLN A 149 8.20 3.92 13.92
CA GLN A 149 9.49 3.59 13.30
C GLN A 149 9.72 2.08 13.35
N SER A 150 10.15 1.48 12.25
CA SER A 150 10.57 0.09 12.25
C SER A 150 11.79 -0.13 13.15
N ASP A 151 11.86 -1.29 13.82
CA ASP A 151 13.02 -1.73 14.61
C ASP A 151 14.25 -2.09 13.74
N ASN A 152 14.09 -2.09 12.42
CA ASN A 152 15.21 -2.20 11.51
C ASN A 152 15.94 -0.87 11.42
N ILE A 153 17.07 -0.72 12.13
CA ILE A 153 17.90 0.49 12.07
C ILE A 153 18.80 0.51 10.83
N PHE A 154 19.02 -0.63 10.16
CA PHE A 154 19.82 -0.74 8.95
C PHE A 154 18.94 -0.55 7.71
N GLN A 155 18.57 0.70 7.47
CA GLN A 155 17.70 1.11 6.37
C GLN A 155 18.02 2.54 5.93
N PRO A 156 17.56 2.98 4.73
CA PRO A 156 17.71 4.34 4.25
C PRO A 156 17.15 5.40 5.21
N ALA A 157 17.78 6.57 5.26
CA ALA A 157 17.37 7.67 6.14
C ALA A 157 15.94 8.14 5.87
N ARG A 158 15.46 8.07 4.62
CA ARG A 158 14.10 8.45 4.23
C ARG A 158 13.02 7.63 4.92
N LEU A 159 13.28 6.36 5.26
CA LEU A 159 12.32 5.52 5.97
C LEU A 159 12.14 5.90 7.45
N PHE A 160 13.00 6.78 7.99
CA PHE A 160 12.84 7.37 9.33
C PHE A 160 11.93 8.61 9.32
N ALA A 161 11.67 9.21 8.15
CA ALA A 161 11.02 10.53 8.03
C ALA A 161 9.49 10.51 8.16
N SER A 162 8.82 9.36 8.08
CA SER A 162 7.35 9.27 8.01
C SER A 162 6.74 8.77 9.31
N ALA A 163 5.46 9.09 9.52
CA ALA A 163 4.67 8.61 10.66
C ALA A 163 4.41 7.11 10.62
N SER A 164 4.27 6.57 9.41
CA SER A 164 4.07 5.15 9.15
C SER A 164 4.78 4.75 7.87
N VAL A 165 5.19 3.49 7.78
CA VAL A 165 5.83 2.92 6.59
C VAL A 165 5.08 1.66 6.18
N LEU A 166 4.52 1.68 4.97
CA LEU A 166 3.94 0.53 4.30
C LEU A 166 5.00 -0.08 3.38
N ILE A 167 5.45 -1.28 3.70
CA ILE A 167 6.47 -1.99 2.91
C ILE A 167 5.78 -3.03 2.04
N ILE A 168 6.01 -2.97 0.74
CA ILE A 168 5.64 -3.98 -0.24
C ILE A 168 6.93 -4.70 -0.61
N GLN A 169 7.03 -5.96 -0.26
CA GLN A 169 8.15 -6.82 -0.60
C GLN A 169 7.74 -7.79 -1.69
N THR A 170 8.51 -7.83 -2.79
CA THR A 170 8.22 -8.73 -3.90
C THR A 170 8.87 -10.09 -3.71
N LEU A 171 8.35 -11.08 -4.43
CA LEU A 171 8.89 -12.42 -4.45
C LEU A 171 10.35 -12.42 -4.98
N SER A 172 11.23 -13.02 -4.23
CA SER A 172 12.60 -13.31 -4.70
C SER A 172 12.65 -14.65 -5.44
N PRO A 173 13.44 -14.79 -6.52
CA PRO A 173 13.57 -16.06 -7.23
C PRO A 173 14.11 -17.18 -6.32
N GLU A 174 13.34 -18.22 -6.12
CA GLU A 174 13.77 -19.44 -5.41
C GLU A 174 13.75 -20.62 -6.37
N PHE A 175 14.79 -21.42 -6.37
CA PHE A 175 14.93 -22.58 -7.24
C PHE A 175 15.09 -23.84 -6.39
N ARG A 176 14.20 -24.81 -6.61
CA ARG A 176 14.20 -26.12 -5.94
C ARG A 176 14.59 -27.22 -6.91
N ASP A 177 15.08 -28.33 -6.40
CA ASP A 177 15.32 -29.55 -7.16
C ASP A 177 16.21 -29.38 -8.43
N ASN A 178 17.23 -28.52 -8.36
CA ASN A 178 18.13 -28.20 -9.50
C ASN A 178 17.38 -27.56 -10.71
N ARG A 179 16.16 -27.16 -10.59
CA ARG A 179 15.42 -26.45 -11.65
C ARG A 179 16.11 -25.13 -11.97
N LYS A 180 16.28 -24.83 -13.24
CA LYS A 180 16.82 -23.53 -13.68
C LYS A 180 15.77 -22.48 -13.95
N MET A 181 14.52 -22.89 -14.04
CA MET A 181 13.38 -22.02 -14.32
C MET A 181 12.15 -22.46 -13.54
N ASN A 182 11.36 -21.52 -13.07
CA ASN A 182 10.03 -21.71 -12.57
C ASN A 182 9.16 -20.48 -12.92
N GLY A 183 7.85 -20.64 -12.82
CA GLY A 183 6.96 -19.55 -13.14
C GLY A 183 5.52 -19.79 -12.73
N LYS A 184 4.72 -18.76 -12.92
CA LYS A 184 3.27 -18.78 -12.70
C LYS A 184 2.59 -18.03 -13.84
N VAL A 185 1.61 -18.65 -14.46
CA VAL A 185 0.64 -18.00 -15.34
C VAL A 185 -0.69 -17.98 -14.63
N ALA A 186 -1.39 -16.85 -14.63
CA ALA A 186 -2.72 -16.77 -14.04
C ALA A 186 -3.65 -15.92 -14.92
N LEU A 187 -4.93 -16.22 -14.84
CA LEU A 187 -6.01 -15.44 -15.43
C LEU A 187 -7.08 -15.23 -14.37
N LYS A 188 -7.41 -13.97 -14.12
CA LYS A 188 -8.59 -13.58 -13.33
C LYS A 188 -9.61 -12.92 -14.24
N GLY A 189 -10.87 -13.20 -14.03
CA GLY A 189 -11.96 -12.58 -14.76
C GLY A 189 -13.19 -12.44 -13.86
N GLY A 190 -14.11 -11.55 -14.22
CA GLY A 190 -15.28 -11.38 -13.38
C GLY A 190 -16.22 -10.26 -13.78
N SER A 191 -17.04 -9.83 -12.83
CA SER A 191 -18.00 -8.76 -12.98
C SER A 191 -17.35 -7.47 -13.50
N PHE A 192 -18.14 -6.62 -14.14
CA PHE A 192 -17.74 -5.33 -14.69
C PHE A 192 -16.71 -5.43 -15.82
N GLY A 193 -16.75 -6.56 -16.57
CA GLY A 193 -15.86 -6.81 -17.69
C GLY A 193 -14.39 -6.97 -17.28
N LEU A 194 -14.10 -7.41 -16.04
CA LEU A 194 -12.75 -7.62 -15.57
C LEU A 194 -12.07 -8.76 -16.33
N ILE A 195 -10.91 -8.49 -16.88
CA ILE A 195 -9.95 -9.46 -17.44
C ILE A 195 -8.56 -9.06 -16.92
N ASN A 196 -7.86 -10.02 -16.31
CA ASN A 196 -6.56 -9.76 -15.69
C ASN A 196 -5.62 -10.98 -15.83
N PRO A 197 -4.99 -11.17 -17.01
CA PRO A 197 -3.91 -12.13 -17.18
C PRO A 197 -2.61 -11.65 -16.52
N SER A 198 -1.86 -12.57 -15.96
CA SER A 198 -0.54 -12.33 -15.38
C SER A 198 0.44 -13.46 -15.67
N LEU A 199 1.71 -13.11 -15.74
CA LEU A 199 2.83 -14.01 -15.95
C LEU A 199 3.97 -13.63 -15.01
N THR A 200 4.50 -14.59 -14.26
CA THR A 200 5.73 -14.45 -13.49
C THR A 200 6.69 -15.56 -13.93
N LEU A 201 7.93 -15.19 -14.25
CA LEU A 201 9.00 -16.11 -14.65
C LEU A 201 10.24 -15.83 -13.82
N ASN A 202 10.89 -16.88 -13.33
CA ASN A 202 12.16 -16.81 -12.66
C ASN A 202 13.15 -17.73 -13.37
N GLY A 203 14.36 -17.23 -13.62
CA GLY A 203 15.44 -17.96 -14.28
C GLY A 203 16.75 -17.90 -13.51
N LYS A 204 17.40 -19.03 -13.36
CA LYS A 204 18.74 -19.14 -12.77
C LYS A 204 19.77 -19.25 -13.89
N PHE A 205 20.55 -18.20 -14.11
CA PHE A 205 21.56 -18.16 -15.16
C PHE A 205 22.82 -18.94 -14.76
N ASN A 206 23.22 -18.80 -13.49
CA ASN A 206 24.31 -19.56 -12.89
C ASN A 206 24.12 -19.64 -11.36
N LYS A 207 25.13 -20.13 -10.62
CA LYS A 207 25.06 -20.26 -9.15
C LYS A 207 24.92 -18.94 -8.42
N ARG A 208 25.29 -17.82 -9.05
CA ARG A 208 25.36 -16.48 -8.44
C ARG A 208 24.44 -15.45 -9.09
N LEU A 209 23.83 -15.77 -10.23
CA LEU A 209 22.99 -14.84 -10.98
C LEU A 209 21.65 -15.47 -11.31
N SER A 210 20.59 -14.77 -10.94
CA SER A 210 19.21 -15.11 -11.27
C SER A 210 18.44 -13.88 -11.72
N GLY A 211 17.37 -14.10 -12.44
CA GLY A 211 16.48 -13.03 -12.87
C GLY A 211 15.03 -13.39 -12.66
N SER A 212 14.20 -12.36 -12.54
CA SER A 212 12.76 -12.48 -12.51
C SER A 212 12.13 -11.53 -13.52
N PHE A 213 11.00 -11.92 -14.06
CA PHE A 213 10.13 -11.11 -14.88
C PHE A 213 8.70 -11.30 -14.41
N SER A 214 7.95 -10.21 -14.24
CA SER A 214 6.52 -10.23 -13.97
C SER A 214 5.82 -9.27 -14.93
N GLY A 215 4.75 -9.73 -15.56
CA GLY A 215 3.90 -8.94 -16.44
C GLY A 215 2.43 -9.15 -16.07
N GLU A 216 1.67 -8.08 -16.05
CA GLU A 216 0.23 -8.12 -15.76
C GLU A 216 -0.49 -7.08 -16.61
N TRP A 217 -1.58 -7.50 -17.21
CA TRP A 217 -2.52 -6.60 -17.86
C TRP A 217 -3.87 -6.70 -17.17
N LEU A 218 -4.46 -5.55 -16.84
CA LEU A 218 -5.78 -5.48 -16.22
C LEU A 218 -6.65 -4.56 -17.07
N ALA A 219 -7.77 -5.07 -17.53
CA ALA A 219 -8.79 -4.31 -18.23
C ALA A 219 -10.17 -4.56 -17.62
N ALA A 220 -10.97 -3.51 -17.53
CA ALA A 220 -12.36 -3.59 -17.10
C ALA A 220 -13.14 -2.43 -17.72
N ASN A 221 -14.41 -2.67 -18.10
CA ASN A 221 -15.32 -1.58 -18.43
C ASN A 221 -15.79 -0.82 -17.18
N GLY A 222 -15.68 -1.45 -16.01
CA GLY A 222 -15.92 -0.88 -14.72
C GLY A 222 -17.35 -0.46 -14.42
N GLN A 223 -18.31 -0.66 -15.35
CA GLN A 223 -19.68 -0.21 -15.19
C GLN A 223 -20.44 -1.10 -14.19
N TYR A 224 -21.09 -0.48 -13.21
CA TYR A 224 -21.88 -1.19 -12.21
C TYR A 224 -23.13 -0.40 -11.83
N PRO A 225 -24.22 -1.11 -11.45
CA PRO A 225 -25.41 -0.48 -10.91
C PRO A 225 -25.15 0.07 -9.49
N TYR A 226 -25.74 1.21 -9.20
CA TYR A 226 -25.76 1.78 -7.84
C TYR A 226 -27.11 2.46 -7.58
N ARG A 227 -27.48 2.58 -6.30
CA ARG A 227 -28.67 3.32 -5.89
C ARG A 227 -28.31 4.77 -5.62
N LEU A 228 -28.89 5.67 -6.38
CA LEU A 228 -28.83 7.11 -6.11
C LEU A 228 -30.00 7.49 -5.20
N ASN A 229 -29.68 7.96 -4.00
CA ASN A 229 -30.68 8.48 -3.08
C ASN A 229 -30.78 9.99 -3.28
N TYR A 230 -32.00 10.45 -3.52
CA TYR A 230 -32.35 11.86 -3.58
C TYR A 230 -33.69 12.02 -2.91
N GLY A 231 -33.77 12.93 -1.97
CA GLY A 231 -35.00 13.24 -1.27
C GLY A 231 -35.03 14.70 -0.93
N PHE A 232 -36.17 15.32 -1.06
CA PHE A 232 -36.45 16.69 -0.58
C PHE A 232 -37.61 16.68 0.40
N ALA A 233 -37.44 17.36 1.55
CA ALA A 233 -38.49 17.57 2.52
C ALA A 233 -39.16 16.29 3.07
N GLY A 234 -38.34 15.27 3.46
CA GLY A 234 -38.84 14.08 4.16
C GLY A 234 -39.48 13.02 3.26
N LYS A 235 -39.32 13.14 1.95
CA LYS A 235 -39.66 12.07 0.98
C LYS A 235 -38.38 11.41 0.48
N ASP A 236 -38.09 10.20 0.93
CA ASP A 236 -37.01 9.37 0.41
C ASP A 236 -37.35 8.93 -1.01
N SER A 237 -36.63 9.47 -1.97
CA SER A 237 -36.70 9.03 -3.36
C SER A 237 -35.36 8.43 -3.77
N SER A 238 -35.37 7.38 -4.56
CA SER A 238 -34.16 6.75 -5.07
C SER A 238 -34.38 6.16 -6.45
N SER A 239 -33.32 6.12 -7.26
CA SER A 239 -33.31 5.41 -8.53
C SER A 239 -32.13 4.44 -8.60
N MET A 240 -32.26 3.42 -9.45
CA MET A 240 -31.13 2.56 -9.81
C MET A 240 -30.48 3.13 -11.05
N GLU A 241 -29.21 3.52 -10.92
CA GLU A 241 -28.42 4.15 -11.96
C GLU A 241 -27.21 3.29 -12.31
N THR A 242 -26.60 3.53 -13.48
CA THR A 242 -25.37 2.86 -13.86
C THR A 242 -24.19 3.81 -13.76
N ARG A 243 -23.19 3.43 -12.99
CA ARG A 243 -21.92 4.14 -12.90
C ARG A 243 -21.19 4.00 -14.22
N ARG A 244 -20.93 5.12 -14.90
CA ARG A 244 -20.27 5.20 -16.20
C ARG A 244 -18.92 5.86 -16.10
N ASN A 245 -18.11 5.79 -17.15
CA ASN A 245 -16.75 6.35 -17.22
C ASN A 245 -15.84 5.82 -16.07
N THR A 246 -15.95 4.54 -15.80
CA THR A 246 -15.23 3.80 -14.75
C THR A 246 -14.30 2.74 -15.36
N ASP A 247 -14.13 2.79 -16.68
CA ASP A 247 -13.24 1.90 -17.40
C ASP A 247 -11.78 2.10 -16.99
N VAL A 248 -11.02 1.03 -17.07
CA VAL A 248 -9.61 1.01 -16.75
C VAL A 248 -8.86 0.05 -17.66
N ASN A 249 -7.67 0.46 -18.06
CA ASN A 249 -6.73 -0.35 -18.82
C ASN A 249 -5.32 -0.11 -18.27
N ASN A 250 -4.77 -1.10 -17.58
CA ASN A 250 -3.49 -1.02 -16.91
C ASN A 250 -2.53 -2.08 -17.44
N LEU A 251 -1.29 -1.70 -17.68
CA LEU A 251 -0.17 -2.61 -17.95
C LEU A 251 0.89 -2.42 -16.88
N ARG A 252 1.35 -3.52 -16.27
CA ARG A 252 2.47 -3.57 -15.33
C ARG A 252 3.51 -4.52 -15.84
N LEU A 253 4.76 -4.06 -15.88
CA LEU A 253 5.91 -4.87 -16.22
C LEU A 253 7.00 -4.67 -15.18
N GLU A 254 7.59 -5.74 -14.72
CA GLU A 254 8.70 -5.71 -13.78
C GLU A 254 9.76 -6.72 -14.22
N ALA A 255 11.01 -6.32 -14.16
CA ALA A 255 12.14 -7.19 -14.40
C ALA A 255 13.21 -6.93 -13.33
N ALA A 256 13.81 -7.98 -12.81
CA ALA A 256 14.90 -7.87 -11.85
C ALA A 256 16.02 -8.86 -12.15
N LEU A 257 17.25 -8.43 -11.85
CA LEU A 257 18.44 -9.26 -11.83
C LEU A 257 18.99 -9.28 -10.41
N HIS A 258 19.16 -10.47 -9.85
CA HIS A 258 19.69 -10.69 -8.51
C HIS A 258 21.08 -11.33 -8.64
N ALA A 259 22.06 -10.76 -7.96
CA ALA A 259 23.45 -11.22 -8.00
C ALA A 259 23.99 -11.46 -6.59
N GLU A 260 24.60 -12.60 -6.40
CA GLU A 260 25.44 -12.95 -5.26
C GLU A 260 26.91 -12.86 -5.69
N PHE A 261 27.51 -11.68 -5.48
CA PHE A 261 28.90 -11.43 -5.90
C PHE A 261 29.91 -12.29 -5.10
N SER A 262 29.57 -12.54 -3.83
CA SER A 262 30.27 -13.44 -2.92
C SER A 262 29.32 -13.85 -1.78
N ASP A 263 29.74 -14.72 -0.88
CA ASP A 263 28.97 -15.11 0.32
C ASP A 263 28.66 -13.92 1.24
N LYS A 264 29.42 -12.81 1.09
CA LYS A 264 29.26 -11.56 1.86
C LYS A 264 28.66 -10.41 1.07
N SER A 265 28.47 -10.57 -0.22
CA SER A 265 28.05 -9.47 -1.11
C SER A 265 26.92 -9.91 -2.00
N ARG A 266 25.82 -9.18 -1.93
CA ARG A 266 24.64 -9.42 -2.77
C ARG A 266 23.99 -8.11 -3.19
N GLY A 267 23.27 -8.16 -4.28
CA GLY A 267 22.53 -7.00 -4.76
C GLY A 267 21.53 -7.38 -5.83
N TYR A 268 20.71 -6.41 -6.19
CA TYR A 268 19.80 -6.54 -7.31
C TYR A 268 19.67 -5.21 -8.07
N ILE A 269 19.27 -5.32 -9.32
CA ILE A 269 18.77 -4.21 -10.13
C ILE A 269 17.35 -4.61 -10.55
N LYS A 270 16.39 -3.72 -10.34
CA LYS A 270 14.98 -3.91 -10.67
C LYS A 270 14.44 -2.73 -11.45
N THR A 271 13.67 -3.01 -12.48
CA THR A 271 12.95 -2.03 -13.29
C THR A 271 11.47 -2.31 -13.23
N TYR A 272 10.69 -1.27 -13.03
CA TYR A 272 9.22 -1.31 -12.97
C TYR A 272 8.66 -0.32 -13.97
N PHE A 273 7.68 -0.77 -14.73
CA PHE A 273 6.90 0.05 -15.66
C PHE A 273 5.42 -0.14 -15.39
N TYR A 274 4.72 0.96 -15.26
CA TYR A 274 3.27 1.01 -15.11
C TYR A 274 2.69 2.00 -16.11
N GLN A 275 1.67 1.58 -16.83
CA GLN A 275 0.87 2.42 -17.69
C GLN A 275 -0.59 2.22 -17.36
N SER A 276 -1.33 3.31 -17.22
CA SER A 276 -2.76 3.31 -16.94
C SER A 276 -3.50 4.33 -17.82
N GLU A 277 -4.62 3.93 -18.35
CA GLU A 277 -5.65 4.79 -18.90
C GLU A 277 -6.95 4.47 -18.19
N ARG A 278 -7.62 5.49 -17.65
CA ARG A 278 -8.87 5.30 -16.89
C ARG A 278 -9.81 6.49 -17.01
N GLY A 279 -11.11 6.19 -16.97
CA GLY A 279 -12.16 7.18 -16.80
C GLY A 279 -12.19 7.73 -15.37
N LEU A 280 -12.62 8.98 -15.22
CA LEU A 280 -12.88 9.62 -13.94
C LEU A 280 -14.38 9.92 -13.86
N PRO A 281 -15.14 9.08 -13.12
CA PRO A 281 -16.61 9.14 -13.21
C PRO A 281 -17.24 10.37 -12.55
N GLY A 282 -16.48 11.18 -11.81
CA GLY A 282 -17.01 12.35 -11.11
C GLY A 282 -17.95 11.99 -9.95
N ALA A 283 -18.52 12.98 -9.27
CA ALA A 283 -19.50 12.80 -8.22
C ALA A 283 -20.89 12.46 -8.79
N THR A 284 -21.63 11.57 -8.12
CA THR A 284 -23.00 11.20 -8.48
C THR A 284 -23.98 12.17 -7.84
N ILE A 285 -24.31 13.26 -8.54
CA ILE A 285 -25.27 14.25 -8.10
C ILE A 285 -26.51 14.21 -9.00
N TYR A 286 -27.71 14.38 -8.45
CA TYR A 286 -28.98 14.20 -9.15
C TYR A 286 -29.07 14.94 -10.49
N TYR A 287 -28.63 16.19 -10.55
CA TYR A 287 -28.69 16.99 -11.78
C TYR A 287 -27.60 16.62 -12.83
N ASN A 288 -26.70 15.69 -12.49
CA ASN A 288 -25.68 15.18 -13.40
C ASN A 288 -26.04 13.81 -14.02
N LEU A 289 -27.26 13.30 -13.84
CA LEU A 289 -27.67 11.98 -14.30
C LEU A 289 -27.62 11.84 -15.83
N THR A 290 -27.95 12.90 -16.54
CA THR A 290 -27.91 12.94 -18.01
C THR A 290 -26.55 13.39 -18.57
N ASN A 291 -25.73 14.03 -17.73
CA ASN A 291 -24.45 14.62 -18.11
C ASN A 291 -23.33 14.09 -17.20
N TYR A 292 -23.09 12.78 -17.26
CA TYR A 292 -22.01 12.14 -16.49
C TYR A 292 -20.63 12.62 -16.95
N SER A 293 -19.67 12.59 -16.03
CA SER A 293 -18.30 13.00 -16.31
C SER A 293 -17.67 12.18 -17.44
N THR A 294 -17.02 12.87 -18.35
CA THR A 294 -16.22 12.28 -19.45
C THR A 294 -14.73 12.52 -19.24
N GLN A 295 -14.34 12.95 -18.04
CA GLN A 295 -12.96 13.20 -17.68
C GLN A 295 -12.14 11.93 -17.73
N ARG A 296 -10.87 12.06 -18.13
CA ARG A 296 -9.94 10.92 -18.25
C ARG A 296 -8.57 11.25 -17.68
N ILE A 297 -7.88 10.22 -17.24
CA ILE A 297 -6.50 10.32 -16.75
C ILE A 297 -5.63 9.22 -17.37
N TRP A 298 -4.42 9.60 -17.75
CA TRP A 298 -3.34 8.69 -18.18
C TRP A 298 -2.19 8.87 -17.20
N ASP A 299 -1.71 7.77 -16.65
CA ASP A 299 -0.63 7.72 -15.67
C ASP A 299 0.41 6.71 -16.14
N ASN A 300 1.63 7.16 -16.39
CA ASN A 300 2.76 6.31 -16.73
C ASN A 300 3.85 6.50 -15.70
N THR A 301 4.28 5.43 -15.08
CA THR A 301 5.37 5.45 -14.11
C THR A 301 6.44 4.46 -14.55
N PHE A 302 7.67 4.94 -14.62
CA PHE A 302 8.85 4.14 -14.83
C PHE A 302 9.83 4.39 -13.69
N PHE A 303 10.29 3.35 -13.02
CA PHE A 303 11.44 3.48 -12.16
C PHE A 303 12.40 2.30 -12.32
N THR A 304 13.66 2.59 -12.13
CA THR A 304 14.70 1.59 -11.93
C THR A 304 15.39 1.83 -10.61
N GLN A 305 15.62 0.75 -9.88
CA GLN A 305 16.29 0.80 -8.58
C GLN A 305 17.35 -0.28 -8.48
N ALA A 306 18.44 0.04 -7.78
CA ALA A 306 19.52 -0.87 -7.48
C ALA A 306 19.73 -0.91 -5.96
N HIS A 307 20.01 -2.09 -5.46
CA HIS A 307 20.38 -2.34 -4.08
C HIS A 307 21.66 -3.18 -4.04
N PHE A 308 22.56 -2.79 -3.17
CA PHE A 308 23.79 -3.51 -2.91
C PHE A 308 24.02 -3.61 -1.40
N ARG A 309 24.38 -4.78 -0.91
CA ARG A 309 24.68 -5.05 0.49
C ARG A 309 25.96 -5.86 0.59
N HIS A 310 26.85 -5.45 1.48
CA HIS A 310 28.14 -6.07 1.70
C HIS A 310 28.50 -6.15 3.17
N GLU A 311 28.89 -7.33 3.62
CA GLU A 311 29.42 -7.58 4.95
C GLU A 311 30.94 -7.39 4.95
N LEU A 312 31.41 -6.21 5.39
CA LEU A 312 32.84 -5.89 5.50
C LEU A 312 33.55 -6.79 6.53
N SER A 313 32.86 -7.05 7.65
CA SER A 313 33.30 -7.94 8.71
C SER A 313 32.10 -8.44 9.50
N ARG A 314 32.28 -9.35 10.47
CA ARG A 314 31.21 -9.78 11.38
C ARG A 314 30.55 -8.63 12.15
N LYS A 315 31.28 -7.51 12.34
CA LYS A 315 30.79 -6.31 13.04
C LYS A 315 30.30 -5.22 12.11
N TRP A 316 30.76 -5.14 10.87
CA TRP A 316 30.46 -4.05 9.96
C TRP A 316 29.77 -4.53 8.70
N GLU A 317 28.68 -3.86 8.38
CA GLU A 317 27.89 -4.12 7.19
C GLU A 317 27.50 -2.78 6.53
N ILE A 318 27.50 -2.74 5.22
CA ILE A 318 27.11 -1.57 4.43
C ILE A 318 26.02 -1.97 3.45
N GLN A 319 25.15 -1.03 3.14
CA GLN A 319 24.23 -1.12 2.01
C GLN A 319 24.16 0.21 1.27
N ALA A 320 23.97 0.12 -0.03
CA ALA A 320 23.76 1.27 -0.89
C ALA A 320 22.52 1.04 -1.77
N ASN A 321 21.78 2.12 -2.00
CA ASN A 321 20.64 2.11 -2.91
C ASN A 321 20.76 3.26 -3.90
N ALA A 322 20.28 3.03 -5.10
CA ALA A 322 20.10 4.05 -6.13
C ALA A 322 18.73 3.87 -6.79
N LYS A 323 18.08 4.97 -7.15
CA LYS A 323 16.80 4.93 -7.88
C LYS A 323 16.72 6.10 -8.85
N TYR A 324 16.24 5.83 -10.05
CA TYR A 324 15.68 6.81 -10.96
C TYR A 324 14.21 6.55 -11.13
N ASN A 325 13.38 7.58 -11.02
CA ASN A 325 11.94 7.50 -11.22
C ASN A 325 11.49 8.62 -12.17
N ARG A 326 10.62 8.26 -13.12
CA ARG A 326 9.93 9.21 -14.01
C ARG A 326 8.45 8.91 -14.00
N GLY A 327 7.66 9.91 -13.61
CA GLY A 327 6.20 9.90 -13.66
C GLY A 327 5.69 10.83 -14.76
N TYR A 328 4.70 10.39 -15.49
CA TYR A 328 3.95 11.18 -16.45
C TYR A 328 2.47 11.06 -16.15
N LEU A 329 1.80 12.19 -15.96
CA LEU A 329 0.37 12.25 -15.73
C LEU A 329 -0.26 13.22 -16.73
N ARG A 330 -1.33 12.78 -17.40
CA ARG A 330 -2.17 13.60 -18.26
C ARG A 330 -3.61 13.51 -17.79
N TYR A 331 -4.18 14.66 -17.46
CA TYR A 331 -5.60 14.84 -17.18
C TYR A 331 -6.27 15.54 -18.36
N LEU A 332 -7.46 15.09 -18.73
CA LEU A 332 -8.31 15.71 -19.75
C LEU A 332 -9.74 15.83 -19.22
N ASP A 333 -10.24 17.04 -19.21
CA ASP A 333 -11.67 17.33 -19.12
C ASP A 333 -12.13 17.90 -20.46
N PRO A 334 -12.91 17.14 -21.26
CA PRO A 334 -13.32 17.57 -22.59
C PRO A 334 -14.51 18.55 -22.58
N VAL A 335 -15.10 18.83 -21.42
CA VAL A 335 -16.28 19.69 -21.27
C VAL A 335 -16.07 20.70 -20.15
N VAL A 336 -15.48 21.85 -20.47
CA VAL A 336 -15.24 22.94 -19.53
C VAL A 336 -15.66 24.26 -20.14
N LEU A 337 -16.26 25.14 -19.31
CA LEU A 337 -16.64 26.50 -19.69
C LEU A 337 -15.39 27.41 -19.69
N ASN A 338 -14.52 27.25 -20.70
CA ASN A 338 -13.40 28.13 -20.99
C ASN A 338 -13.30 28.38 -22.51
N SER A 339 -12.38 29.25 -22.93
CA SER A 339 -12.22 29.60 -24.36
C SER A 339 -11.92 28.39 -25.27
N ASP A 340 -11.29 27.35 -24.73
CA ASP A 340 -10.88 26.15 -25.47
C ASP A 340 -11.90 25.01 -25.39
N GLY A 341 -12.97 25.17 -24.60
CA GLY A 341 -14.00 24.16 -24.35
C GLY A 341 -13.51 22.90 -23.66
N LYS A 342 -12.23 22.86 -23.25
CA LYS A 342 -11.57 21.71 -22.61
C LYS A 342 -10.43 22.13 -21.71
N THR A 343 -10.14 21.32 -20.70
CA THR A 343 -8.92 21.46 -19.89
C THR A 343 -8.02 20.24 -20.11
N LYS A 344 -6.75 20.48 -20.47
CA LYS A 344 -5.74 19.44 -20.60
C LYS A 344 -4.52 19.82 -19.79
N ASN A 345 -4.26 19.08 -18.73
CA ASN A 345 -3.09 19.26 -17.88
C ASN A 345 -2.13 18.07 -18.07
N THR A 346 -0.86 18.38 -18.18
CA THR A 346 0.19 17.37 -18.33
C THR A 346 1.29 17.67 -17.31
N TYR A 347 1.71 16.67 -16.59
CA TYR A 347 2.75 16.77 -15.57
C TYR A 347 3.81 15.71 -15.83
N VAL A 348 5.08 16.11 -15.68
CA VAL A 348 6.24 15.22 -15.72
C VAL A 348 7.04 15.44 -14.46
N GLN A 349 7.18 14.39 -13.67
CA GLN A 349 8.03 14.42 -12.48
C GLN A 349 9.22 13.47 -12.67
N ASN A 350 10.41 13.88 -12.19
CA ASN A 350 11.60 13.05 -12.19
C ASN A 350 12.20 13.04 -10.80
N GLU A 351 12.76 11.91 -10.41
CA GLU A 351 13.56 11.76 -9.18
C GLU A 351 14.84 10.99 -9.48
N ILE A 352 15.96 11.53 -8.97
CA ILE A 352 17.22 10.80 -8.82
C ILE A 352 17.45 10.67 -7.32
N TYR A 353 17.70 9.46 -6.84
CA TYR A 353 17.87 9.14 -5.43
C TYR A 353 19.06 8.22 -5.22
N GLY A 354 19.84 8.50 -4.17
CA GLY A 354 20.90 7.66 -3.69
C GLY A 354 20.91 7.58 -2.17
N SER A 355 21.25 6.43 -1.61
CA SER A 355 21.44 6.26 -0.17
C SER A 355 22.59 5.33 0.15
N VAL A 356 23.24 5.59 1.27
CA VAL A 356 24.23 4.70 1.88
C VAL A 356 23.89 4.56 3.35
N SER A 357 23.89 3.32 3.83
CA SER A 357 23.72 3.01 5.25
C SER A 357 24.81 2.08 5.71
N THR A 358 25.22 2.24 6.96
CA THR A 358 26.17 1.34 7.62
C THR A 358 25.61 0.84 8.93
N LEU A 359 25.88 -0.42 9.26
CA LEU A 359 25.53 -1.06 10.52
C LEU A 359 26.80 -1.50 11.22
N PHE A 360 26.95 -1.09 12.49
CA PHE A 360 28.04 -1.50 13.36
C PHE A 360 27.48 -2.28 14.56
N ARG A 361 27.84 -3.55 14.67
CA ARG A 361 27.51 -4.41 15.81
C ARG A 361 28.63 -4.30 16.84
N ALA A 362 28.46 -3.36 17.79
CA ALA A 362 29.45 -3.09 18.81
C ALA A 362 29.59 -4.28 19.78
N PHE A 363 28.46 -4.83 20.19
CA PHE A 363 28.34 -6.00 21.06
C PHE A 363 27.25 -6.93 20.50
N GLU A 364 27.09 -8.11 21.08
CA GLU A 364 26.06 -9.08 20.64
C GLU A 364 24.63 -8.50 20.69
N ASN A 365 24.39 -7.64 21.66
CA ASN A 365 23.07 -7.04 21.91
C ASN A 365 22.98 -5.53 21.59
N ILE A 366 24.07 -4.88 21.17
CA ILE A 366 24.08 -3.43 20.85
C ILE A 366 24.59 -3.21 19.44
N SER A 367 23.78 -2.52 18.65
CA SER A 367 24.11 -2.13 17.28
C SER A 367 23.85 -0.65 17.05
N PHE A 368 24.66 -0.02 16.22
CA PHE A 368 24.49 1.35 15.76
C PHE A 368 24.38 1.37 14.23
N SER A 369 23.64 2.33 13.72
CA SER A 369 23.53 2.57 12.28
C SER A 369 23.65 4.05 11.96
N ALA A 370 24.31 4.35 10.86
CA ALA A 370 24.29 5.66 10.24
C ALA A 370 23.85 5.53 8.80
N SER A 371 22.91 6.38 8.36
CA SER A 371 22.37 6.36 7.01
C SER A 371 22.31 7.78 6.45
N SER A 372 22.67 7.98 5.19
CA SER A 372 22.56 9.26 4.50
C SER A 372 21.96 9.08 3.12
N ASP A 373 20.93 9.88 2.83
CA ASP A 373 20.16 9.85 1.59
C ASP A 373 20.22 11.21 0.92
N ILE A 374 20.38 11.22 -0.40
CA ILE A 374 20.26 12.42 -1.23
C ILE A 374 19.24 12.17 -2.35
N SER A 375 18.40 13.15 -2.62
CA SER A 375 17.48 13.08 -3.76
C SER A 375 17.26 14.45 -4.40
N GLY A 376 17.24 14.45 -5.72
CA GLY A 376 16.81 15.57 -6.55
C GLY A 376 15.47 15.25 -7.22
N ASN A 377 14.48 16.12 -7.03
CA ASN A 377 13.15 15.98 -7.59
C ASN A 377 12.81 17.20 -8.43
N THR A 378 12.16 16.99 -9.58
CA THR A 378 11.65 18.06 -10.44
C THR A 378 10.20 17.78 -10.83
N LEU A 379 9.41 18.85 -11.05
CA LEU A 379 8.08 18.78 -11.61
C LEU A 379 7.96 19.83 -12.73
N ASP A 380 7.63 19.39 -13.91
CA ASP A 380 7.27 20.24 -15.05
C ASP A 380 5.80 20.03 -15.44
N ALA A 381 5.11 21.11 -15.78
CA ALA A 381 3.75 21.05 -16.30
C ALA A 381 3.69 21.65 -17.71
N GLY A 382 2.84 21.09 -18.57
CA GLY A 382 2.53 21.66 -19.87
C GLY A 382 1.67 22.91 -19.70
N GLY A 383 2.16 24.06 -20.11
CA GLY A 383 1.48 25.36 -20.04
C GLY A 383 2.40 26.50 -19.63
N SER A 384 2.06 27.73 -20.02
CA SER A 384 2.79 28.92 -19.60
C SER A 384 2.45 29.30 -18.17
N GLY A 385 3.45 29.71 -17.37
CA GLY A 385 3.25 30.26 -16.03
C GLY A 385 3.28 29.22 -14.87
N PHE A 386 3.62 27.96 -15.13
CA PHE A 386 3.89 27.00 -14.06
C PHE A 386 5.29 27.21 -13.48
N ALA A 387 5.41 27.17 -12.16
CA ALA A 387 6.65 27.46 -11.44
C ALA A 387 7.83 26.51 -11.77
N SER A 388 7.56 25.30 -12.30
CA SER A 388 8.54 24.24 -12.60
C SER A 388 9.53 24.05 -11.45
N PRO A 389 9.04 23.61 -10.28
CA PRO A 389 9.85 23.52 -9.06
C PRO A 389 10.87 22.38 -9.11
N SER A 390 11.94 22.56 -8.35
CA SER A 390 12.92 21.53 -8.06
C SER A 390 13.23 21.50 -6.57
N ARG A 391 13.44 20.32 -6.01
CA ARG A 391 13.73 20.08 -4.59
C ARG A 391 14.95 19.18 -4.46
N LEU A 392 15.96 19.66 -3.76
CA LEU A 392 17.07 18.86 -3.30
C LEU A 392 16.83 18.51 -1.82
N SER A 393 16.81 17.23 -1.51
CA SER A 393 16.63 16.75 -0.13
C SER A 393 17.85 15.96 0.30
N TRP A 394 18.37 16.29 1.48
CA TRP A 394 19.44 15.56 2.13
C TRP A 394 18.97 15.16 3.53
N LEU A 395 18.91 13.83 3.78
CA LEU A 395 18.51 13.26 5.04
C LEU A 395 19.66 12.44 5.62
N THR A 396 19.94 12.60 6.92
CA THR A 396 20.94 11.79 7.61
C THR A 396 20.35 11.28 8.92
N SER A 397 20.40 9.98 9.17
CA SER A 397 19.93 9.38 10.41
C SER A 397 21.08 8.69 11.15
N LEU A 398 21.08 8.86 12.47
CA LEU A 398 21.87 8.05 13.41
C LEU A 398 20.91 7.25 14.27
N ALA A 399 21.15 5.98 14.41
CA ALA A 399 20.28 5.10 15.18
C ALA A 399 21.09 4.13 16.02
N GLY A 400 20.55 3.79 17.20
CA GLY A 400 21.07 2.78 18.11
C GLY A 400 19.96 1.79 18.47
N LYS A 401 20.34 0.52 18.63
CA LYS A 401 19.42 -0.57 18.97
C LYS A 401 20.07 -1.46 20.04
N TYR A 402 19.29 -1.74 21.08
CA TYR A 402 19.59 -2.76 22.09
C TYR A 402 18.60 -3.91 21.95
N VAL A 403 19.08 -5.14 21.91
CA VAL A 403 18.26 -6.35 21.81
C VAL A 403 18.69 -7.36 22.85
N SER A 404 17.76 -7.79 23.71
CA SER A 404 17.93 -8.95 24.59
C SER A 404 16.68 -9.84 24.50
N ASN A 405 16.67 -10.93 25.24
CA ASN A 405 15.49 -11.81 25.29
C ASN A 405 14.24 -11.11 25.84
N ARG A 406 14.43 -10.12 26.71
CA ARG A 406 13.33 -9.42 27.40
C ARG A 406 13.13 -7.99 26.95
N VAL A 407 14.15 -7.34 26.43
CA VAL A 407 14.13 -5.91 26.13
C VAL A 407 14.57 -5.69 24.67
N LEU A 408 13.79 -4.91 23.96
CA LEU A 408 14.16 -4.32 22.68
C LEU A 408 13.99 -2.81 22.81
N ALA A 409 15.05 -2.07 22.61
CA ALA A 409 15.03 -0.61 22.62
C ALA A 409 15.68 -0.05 21.36
N THR A 410 15.10 0.99 20.79
CA THR A 410 15.62 1.68 19.62
C THR A 410 15.53 3.19 19.83
N ALA A 411 16.58 3.90 19.48
CA ALA A 411 16.58 5.35 19.44
C ALA A 411 17.18 5.83 18.12
N SER A 412 16.68 6.93 17.58
CA SER A 412 17.25 7.56 16.39
C SER A 412 17.07 9.07 16.37
N LEU A 413 17.96 9.73 15.65
CA LEU A 413 17.89 11.15 15.36
C LEU A 413 18.02 11.32 13.85
N LEU A 414 17.00 11.89 13.23
CA LEU A 414 17.00 12.22 11.80
C LEU A 414 17.26 13.71 11.61
N TYR A 415 18.25 14.05 10.81
CA TYR A 415 18.46 15.39 10.29
C TYR A 415 17.92 15.47 8.88
N THR A 416 17.10 16.48 8.61
CA THR A 416 16.51 16.77 7.28
C THR A 416 16.96 18.16 6.84
N HIS A 417 17.50 18.26 5.62
CA HIS A 417 17.81 19.51 4.94
C HIS A 417 17.14 19.50 3.56
N ILE A 418 16.32 20.51 3.29
CA ILE A 418 15.57 20.68 2.04
C ILE A 418 15.94 22.03 1.44
N ASN A 419 16.26 22.02 0.16
CA ASN A 419 16.48 23.21 -0.66
C ASN A 419 15.47 23.22 -1.81
N GLU A 420 14.72 24.31 -1.92
CA GLU A 420 13.68 24.52 -2.94
C GLU A 420 14.16 25.55 -3.97
N GLN A 421 13.82 25.32 -5.22
CA GLN A 421 14.04 26.27 -6.31
C GLN A 421 12.87 26.18 -7.31
N THR A 422 12.59 27.30 -7.97
CA THR A 422 11.61 27.41 -9.06
C THR A 422 12.25 28.05 -10.29
N LYS A 423 11.77 27.71 -11.47
CA LYS A 423 12.20 28.43 -12.69
C LYS A 423 11.53 29.80 -12.82
N THR A 424 10.30 29.93 -12.30
CA THR A 424 9.52 31.17 -12.34
C THR A 424 8.75 31.32 -11.03
N GLY A 425 8.64 32.55 -10.53
CA GLY A 425 8.00 32.87 -9.26
C GLY A 425 8.88 32.58 -8.04
N ASP A 426 8.32 32.79 -6.86
CA ASP A 426 9.03 32.62 -5.59
C ASP A 426 9.10 31.15 -5.20
N ALA A 427 10.26 30.72 -4.71
CA ALA A 427 10.46 29.40 -4.14
C ALA A 427 10.09 29.40 -2.64
N ALA A 428 9.56 28.28 -2.16
CA ALA A 428 9.35 28.10 -0.73
C ALA A 428 10.68 28.12 0.05
N GLU A 429 10.62 28.46 1.32
CA GLU A 429 11.81 28.56 2.18
C GLU A 429 12.53 27.22 2.34
N ASN A 430 13.87 27.29 2.38
CA ASN A 430 14.71 26.14 2.69
C ASN A 430 14.49 25.68 4.14
N GLN A 431 14.46 24.37 4.35
CA GLN A 431 14.12 23.79 5.64
C GLN A 431 15.26 22.98 6.23
N ARG A 432 15.42 23.07 7.57
CA ARG A 432 16.37 22.26 8.35
C ARG A 432 15.68 21.82 9.63
N LYS A 433 15.70 20.50 9.93
CA LYS A 433 15.02 19.97 11.11
C LYS A 433 15.68 18.72 11.66
N PHE A 434 15.70 18.62 12.98
CA PHE A 434 16.00 17.37 13.71
C PHE A 434 14.71 16.74 14.18
N SER A 435 14.58 15.43 13.96
CA SER A 435 13.40 14.63 14.33
C SER A 435 13.85 13.44 15.19
N PRO A 436 13.67 13.50 16.52
CA PRO A 436 14.02 12.43 17.43
C PRO A 436 12.96 11.33 17.46
N TYR A 437 13.43 10.11 17.75
CA TYR A 437 12.62 8.93 18.00
C TYR A 437 13.22 8.07 19.10
N ILE A 438 12.36 7.50 19.94
CA ILE A 438 12.72 6.48 20.93
C ILE A 438 11.60 5.47 21.07
N SER A 439 11.95 4.20 21.22
CA SER A 439 11.00 3.12 21.51
C SER A 439 11.58 2.08 22.46
N LEU A 440 10.67 1.40 23.14
CA LEU A 440 10.99 0.36 24.10
C LEU A 440 9.92 -0.75 24.04
N SER A 441 10.35 -2.01 23.99
CA SER A 441 9.51 -3.20 24.19
C SER A 441 10.10 -4.06 25.30
N VAL A 442 9.28 -4.44 26.29
CA VAL A 442 9.73 -5.20 27.46
C VAL A 442 8.82 -6.41 27.65
N LYS A 443 9.43 -7.57 27.88
CA LYS A 443 8.79 -8.81 28.34
C LYS A 443 9.07 -9.01 29.85
N PRO A 444 8.17 -8.55 30.75
CA PRO A 444 8.45 -8.59 32.20
C PRO A 444 8.43 -10.01 32.76
N PHE A 445 7.59 -10.89 32.23
CA PHE A 445 7.38 -12.23 32.73
C PHE A 445 8.19 -13.28 31.96
N THR A 446 8.70 -14.30 32.64
CA THR A 446 9.37 -15.45 32.03
C THR A 446 8.37 -16.50 31.55
N THR A 447 7.27 -16.66 32.27
CA THR A 447 6.27 -17.72 32.09
C THR A 447 5.19 -17.32 31.09
N ALA A 448 4.93 -16.03 30.93
CA ALA A 448 3.93 -15.51 29.98
C ALA A 448 4.60 -14.69 28.86
N ASP A 449 4.17 -14.90 27.65
CA ASP A 449 4.64 -14.08 26.53
C ASP A 449 3.78 -12.81 26.38
N LEU A 450 3.86 -11.99 27.41
CA LEU A 450 3.26 -10.66 27.49
C LEU A 450 4.36 -9.61 27.33
N ARG A 451 4.21 -8.73 26.36
CA ARG A 451 5.11 -7.62 26.06
C ARG A 451 4.38 -6.31 26.16
N PHE A 452 5.02 -5.33 26.77
CA PHE A 452 4.61 -3.93 26.75
C PHE A 452 5.53 -3.15 25.85
N ARG A 453 4.97 -2.19 25.10
CA ARG A 453 5.75 -1.31 24.23
C ARG A 453 5.31 0.13 24.39
N ALA A 454 6.27 1.03 24.21
CA ALA A 454 6.03 2.47 24.19
C ALA A 454 6.95 3.12 23.15
N PHE A 455 6.48 4.15 22.46
CA PHE A 455 7.36 4.98 21.66
C PHE A 455 6.92 6.44 21.63
N TYR A 456 7.90 7.30 21.36
CA TYR A 456 7.75 8.70 20.97
C TYR A 456 8.43 8.93 19.64
N LYS A 457 7.78 9.67 18.74
CA LYS A 457 8.34 10.07 17.44
C LYS A 457 7.95 11.49 17.08
N ASN A 458 8.92 12.29 16.62
CA ASN A 458 8.68 13.56 15.96
C ASN A 458 8.87 13.40 14.45
N ILE A 459 7.95 13.96 13.67
CA ILE A 459 7.92 13.89 12.22
C ILE A 459 7.80 15.30 11.66
N PHE A 460 8.58 15.56 10.63
CA PHE A 460 8.59 16.81 9.89
C PHE A 460 8.21 16.56 8.43
N ARG A 461 7.10 17.16 7.96
CA ARG A 461 6.61 17.02 6.59
C ARG A 461 6.63 18.37 5.87
N VAL A 462 7.41 18.46 4.80
CA VAL A 462 7.37 19.63 3.90
C VAL A 462 6.11 19.60 3.02
N PRO A 463 5.57 20.76 2.60
CA PRO A 463 4.48 20.85 1.64
C PRO A 463 4.85 20.17 0.32
N THR A 464 3.87 19.66 -0.38
CA THR A 464 4.03 19.07 -1.73
C THR A 464 4.12 20.16 -2.78
N PHE A 465 4.54 19.83 -4.00
CA PHE A 465 4.55 20.80 -5.07
C PHE A 465 3.16 21.30 -5.46
N ASN A 466 2.12 20.46 -5.31
CA ASN A 466 0.75 20.94 -5.47
C ASN A 466 0.33 21.90 -4.36
N ASP A 467 0.73 21.63 -3.10
CA ASP A 467 0.44 22.54 -1.99
C ASP A 467 1.06 23.93 -2.24
N LEU A 468 2.28 23.99 -2.79
CA LEU A 468 3.05 25.21 -2.99
C LEU A 468 2.75 25.92 -4.32
N TYR A 469 2.65 25.19 -5.43
CA TYR A 469 2.76 25.74 -6.77
C TYR A 469 1.60 25.39 -7.72
N TYR A 470 0.54 24.66 -7.26
CA TYR A 470 -0.59 24.37 -8.13
C TYR A 470 -1.30 25.65 -8.54
N SER A 471 -1.52 25.84 -9.85
CA SER A 471 -2.11 27.07 -10.40
C SER A 471 -3.39 27.48 -9.67
N ARG A 472 -3.45 28.74 -9.21
CA ARG A 472 -4.58 29.39 -8.49
C ARG A 472 -4.85 28.88 -7.07
N VAL A 473 -4.22 27.77 -6.62
CA VAL A 473 -4.52 27.16 -5.30
C VAL A 473 -3.28 27.09 -4.44
N GLY A 474 -2.12 26.86 -5.03
CA GLY A 474 -0.85 26.72 -4.33
C GLY A 474 -0.44 27.98 -3.57
N ASN A 475 0.26 27.79 -2.45
CA ASN A 475 0.76 28.86 -1.60
C ASN A 475 2.21 28.56 -1.21
N PRO A 476 3.21 29.31 -1.73
CA PRO A 476 4.62 29.08 -1.44
C PRO A 476 5.02 29.45 0.00
N ASP A 477 4.18 30.21 0.73
CA ASP A 477 4.42 30.61 2.13
C ASP A 477 4.00 29.56 3.16
N LEU A 478 3.60 28.36 2.71
CA LEU A 478 3.21 27.29 3.61
C LEU A 478 4.36 26.81 4.48
N LYS A 479 4.10 26.71 5.77
CA LYS A 479 4.99 26.12 6.76
C LYS A 479 4.89 24.60 6.74
N PRO A 480 5.99 23.90 6.99
CA PRO A 480 5.95 22.44 7.16
C PRO A 480 5.07 22.01 8.32
N GLU A 481 4.42 20.85 8.18
CA GLU A 481 3.71 20.20 9.27
C GLU A 481 4.71 19.57 10.26
N ASN A 482 4.42 19.68 11.55
CA ASN A 482 5.16 19.00 12.60
C ASN A 482 4.22 18.06 13.34
N THR A 483 4.55 16.77 13.36
CA THR A 483 3.71 15.75 14.00
C THR A 483 4.46 15.09 15.14
N GLN A 484 3.82 15.00 16.30
CA GLN A 484 4.31 14.26 17.46
C GLN A 484 3.42 13.04 17.67
N GLN A 485 4.04 11.87 17.82
CA GLN A 485 3.36 10.61 18.08
C GLN A 485 3.79 10.02 19.43
N PHE A 486 2.80 9.62 20.21
CA PHE A 486 2.98 8.85 21.44
C PHE A 486 2.17 7.56 21.34
N ASN A 487 2.73 6.45 21.72
CA ASN A 487 2.07 5.15 21.73
C ASN A 487 2.43 4.37 22.99
N LEU A 488 1.43 3.69 23.53
CA LEU A 488 1.58 2.68 24.57
C LEU A 488 0.78 1.45 24.18
N GLY A 489 1.42 0.29 24.16
CA GLY A 489 0.75 -0.93 23.72
C GLY A 489 1.17 -2.16 24.50
N ALA A 490 0.39 -3.22 24.31
CA ALA A 490 0.66 -4.54 24.85
C ALA A 490 0.33 -5.63 23.82
N THR A 491 1.13 -6.69 23.80
CA THR A 491 0.88 -7.90 23.03
C THR A 491 0.99 -9.10 23.93
N TYR A 492 -0.05 -9.94 23.93
CA TYR A 492 -0.04 -11.23 24.59
C TYR A 492 -0.14 -12.34 23.56
N THR A 493 0.73 -13.33 23.67
CA THR A 493 0.77 -14.47 22.76
C THR A 493 0.87 -15.75 23.54
N THR A 494 0.21 -16.79 23.09
CA THR A 494 0.30 -18.10 23.73
C THR A 494 0.01 -19.22 22.73
N THR A 495 0.51 -20.41 23.05
CA THR A 495 0.19 -21.68 22.42
C THR A 495 -0.35 -22.58 23.51
N PHE A 496 -1.55 -23.12 23.35
CA PHE A 496 -2.17 -23.90 24.43
C PHE A 496 -1.97 -25.42 24.28
N ASN A 497 -2.23 -25.95 23.08
CA ASN A 497 -2.18 -27.39 22.81
C ASN A 497 -2.19 -27.66 21.29
N GLU A 498 -2.31 -28.91 20.89
CA GLU A 498 -2.42 -29.29 19.49
C GLU A 498 -3.66 -28.70 18.78
N PHE A 499 -4.71 -28.39 19.55
CA PHE A 499 -5.97 -27.82 19.02
C PHE A 499 -5.86 -26.31 18.81
N LEU A 500 -5.52 -25.52 19.85
CA LEU A 500 -5.23 -24.09 19.73
C LEU A 500 -3.73 -23.87 19.57
N GLN A 501 -3.28 -23.85 18.31
CA GLN A 501 -1.87 -23.81 17.98
C GLN A 501 -1.23 -22.44 18.23
N PHE A 502 -2.04 -21.39 18.11
CA PHE A 502 -1.57 -20.02 18.25
C PHE A 502 -2.74 -19.10 18.64
N PHE A 503 -2.45 -18.17 19.54
CA PHE A 503 -3.36 -17.10 19.92
C PHE A 503 -2.56 -15.85 20.21
N SER A 504 -2.93 -14.72 19.63
CA SER A 504 -2.30 -13.42 19.84
C SER A 504 -3.34 -12.32 19.96
N VAL A 505 -3.16 -11.46 20.94
CA VAL A 505 -3.95 -10.25 21.15
C VAL A 505 -3.00 -9.07 21.29
N THR A 506 -3.29 -8.01 20.57
CA THR A 506 -2.52 -6.77 20.60
C THR A 506 -3.47 -5.60 20.83
N ALA A 507 -3.07 -4.68 21.70
CA ALA A 507 -3.77 -3.42 21.95
C ALA A 507 -2.76 -2.28 22.00
N ASP A 508 -3.04 -1.17 21.30
CA ASP A 508 -2.21 0.04 21.26
C ASP A 508 -3.07 1.28 21.45
N ALA A 509 -2.81 2.03 22.51
CA ALA A 509 -3.34 3.38 22.70
C ALA A 509 -2.34 4.41 22.15
N TYR A 510 -2.83 5.44 21.49
CA TYR A 510 -1.98 6.46 20.90
C TYR A 510 -2.57 7.87 21.00
N HIS A 511 -1.68 8.83 21.07
CA HIS A 511 -1.96 10.26 20.94
C HIS A 511 -1.03 10.84 19.89
N ASN A 512 -1.60 11.47 18.84
CA ASN A 512 -0.84 12.17 17.81
C ASN A 512 -1.30 13.64 17.78
N ARG A 513 -0.33 14.55 17.68
CA ARG A 513 -0.58 15.98 17.51
C ARG A 513 0.06 16.46 16.23
N ILE A 514 -0.69 17.15 15.39
CA ILE A 514 -0.20 17.77 14.15
C ILE A 514 -0.33 19.29 14.32
N ASP A 515 0.79 19.99 14.25
CA ASP A 515 0.84 21.44 14.16
C ASP A 515 1.04 21.87 12.70
N ASN A 516 0.49 23.02 12.30
CA ASN A 516 0.52 23.57 10.94
C ASN A 516 -0.05 22.64 9.88
N LYS A 517 -1.13 21.92 10.17
CA LYS A 517 -1.74 21.01 9.19
C LYS A 517 -2.11 21.76 7.91
N ILE A 518 -1.68 21.21 6.77
CA ILE A 518 -1.95 21.79 5.44
C ILE A 518 -3.29 21.27 4.95
N VAL A 519 -4.18 22.20 4.57
CA VAL A 519 -5.51 21.90 4.03
C VAL A 519 -5.84 22.85 2.89
N ALA A 520 -6.68 22.39 1.95
CA ALA A 520 -7.32 23.25 0.96
C ALA A 520 -8.51 23.97 1.61
N TYR A 521 -8.55 25.27 1.48
CA TYR A 521 -9.59 26.12 2.09
C TYR A 521 -10.22 27.06 1.04
N PRO A 522 -11.56 27.22 1.01
CA PRO A 522 -12.21 28.20 0.14
C PRO A 522 -11.85 29.62 0.58
N THR A 523 -11.54 30.49 -0.36
CA THR A 523 -11.34 31.93 -0.11
C THR A 523 -12.68 32.63 0.15
N LYS A 524 -12.68 33.96 0.19
CA LYS A 524 -13.93 34.75 0.26
C LYS A 524 -14.87 34.46 -0.92
N ASN A 525 -14.33 34.06 -2.06
CA ASN A 525 -15.07 33.51 -3.18
C ASN A 525 -15.08 31.97 -3.06
N ILE A 526 -16.26 31.37 -2.84
CA ILE A 526 -16.45 29.92 -2.66
C ILE A 526 -15.97 29.08 -3.87
N PHE A 527 -15.72 29.70 -5.02
CA PHE A 527 -15.17 29.05 -6.21
C PHE A 527 -13.65 29.14 -6.32
N GLU A 528 -13.02 29.89 -5.41
CA GLU A 528 -11.55 30.00 -5.34
C GLU A 528 -11.05 29.35 -4.04
N TRP A 529 -10.11 28.45 -4.18
CA TRP A 529 -9.50 27.72 -3.08
C TRP A 529 -8.03 28.13 -2.95
N THR A 530 -7.50 28.03 -1.76
CA THR A 530 -6.08 28.20 -1.49
C THR A 530 -5.63 27.16 -0.49
N MET A 531 -4.33 26.84 -0.53
CA MET A 531 -3.70 26.02 0.49
C MET A 531 -3.28 26.89 1.67
N LEU A 532 -3.57 26.47 2.87
CA LEU A 532 -3.11 27.13 4.08
C LEU A 532 -2.79 26.16 5.21
N ASN A 533 -2.00 26.64 6.14
CA ASN A 533 -1.74 25.92 7.38
C ASN A 533 -2.95 26.10 8.31
N TYR A 534 -3.68 25.03 8.47
CA TYR A 534 -4.82 24.94 9.35
C TYR A 534 -4.35 24.44 10.72
N GLY A 535 -3.98 25.31 11.58
CA GLY A 535 -3.64 25.16 12.99
C GLY A 535 -3.24 23.76 13.49
N ARG A 536 -4.00 23.25 14.46
CA ARG A 536 -3.68 22.04 15.21
C ARG A 536 -4.78 20.98 15.08
N VAL A 537 -4.33 19.73 14.92
CA VAL A 537 -5.20 18.55 14.99
C VAL A 537 -4.67 17.59 16.05
N ASP A 538 -5.51 17.21 17.01
CA ASP A 538 -5.20 16.17 18.00
C ASP A 538 -5.95 14.88 17.64
N ILE A 539 -5.26 13.75 17.71
CA ILE A 539 -5.79 12.43 17.35
C ILE A 539 -5.53 11.47 18.51
N ASP A 540 -6.58 11.05 19.19
CA ASP A 540 -6.56 10.02 20.21
C ASP A 540 -7.16 8.73 19.67
N GLY A 541 -6.57 7.58 19.97
CA GLY A 541 -7.15 6.34 19.50
C GLY A 541 -6.65 5.08 20.20
N LEU A 542 -7.37 4.00 19.92
CA LEU A 542 -7.09 2.64 20.38
C LEU A 542 -7.19 1.70 19.19
N ASP A 543 -6.10 0.98 18.91
CA ASP A 543 -6.06 -0.11 17.95
C ASP A 543 -6.06 -1.44 18.70
N PHE A 544 -6.89 -2.37 18.27
CA PHE A 544 -6.96 -3.72 18.80
C PHE A 544 -6.87 -4.71 17.65
N SER A 545 -6.10 -5.78 17.81
CA SER A 545 -6.04 -6.88 16.85
C SER A 545 -5.98 -8.23 17.57
N LEU A 546 -6.58 -9.25 16.95
CA LEU A 546 -6.62 -10.61 17.43
C LEU A 546 -6.32 -11.55 16.27
N GLU A 547 -5.51 -12.58 16.53
CA GLU A 547 -5.29 -13.70 15.61
C GLU A 547 -5.28 -15.01 16.37
N ALA A 548 -5.93 -16.03 15.81
CA ALA A 548 -5.98 -17.38 16.36
C ALA A 548 -5.85 -18.42 15.24
N ALA A 549 -5.12 -19.50 15.51
CA ALA A 549 -4.98 -20.65 14.62
C ALA A 549 -5.38 -21.93 15.37
N TYR A 550 -6.39 -22.60 14.85
CA TYR A 550 -6.93 -23.83 15.38
C TYR A 550 -6.68 -25.00 14.43
N ARG A 551 -6.23 -26.12 14.95
CA ARG A 551 -6.27 -27.42 14.27
C ARG A 551 -7.52 -28.17 14.73
N ILE A 552 -8.56 -28.18 13.90
CA ILE A 552 -9.84 -28.87 14.21
C ILE A 552 -9.64 -30.39 14.16
N ALA A 553 -8.94 -30.87 13.13
CA ALA A 553 -8.55 -32.25 12.92
C ALA A 553 -7.32 -32.31 12.00
N LYS A 554 -6.76 -33.51 11.80
CA LYS A 554 -5.65 -33.70 10.85
C LYS A 554 -6.07 -33.27 9.43
N GLY A 555 -5.42 -32.23 8.89
CA GLY A 555 -5.74 -31.65 7.58
C GLY A 555 -6.85 -30.61 7.61
N TYR A 556 -7.40 -30.25 8.78
CA TYR A 556 -8.42 -29.20 8.93
C TYR A 556 -7.92 -28.13 9.88
N ASN A 557 -7.54 -26.97 9.32
CA ASN A 557 -7.05 -25.82 10.08
C ASN A 557 -8.02 -24.65 9.90
N LEU A 558 -8.30 -23.96 10.98
CA LEU A 558 -9.05 -22.70 10.98
C LEU A 558 -8.11 -21.60 11.47
N ILE A 559 -7.91 -20.59 10.63
CA ILE A 559 -7.19 -19.37 10.98
C ILE A 559 -8.22 -18.26 11.02
N ALA A 560 -8.31 -17.55 12.13
CA ALA A 560 -9.21 -16.42 12.30
C ALA A 560 -8.45 -15.21 12.81
N GLY A 561 -8.78 -14.04 12.29
CA GLY A 561 -8.17 -12.79 12.71
C GLY A 561 -9.14 -11.63 12.58
N GLY A 562 -8.89 -10.56 13.32
CA GLY A 562 -9.69 -9.35 13.23
C GLY A 562 -9.00 -8.15 13.84
N SER A 563 -9.43 -6.98 13.43
CA SER A 563 -8.97 -5.70 13.95
C SER A 563 -10.14 -4.79 14.30
N TYR A 564 -9.93 -3.95 15.29
CA TYR A 564 -10.85 -2.90 15.68
C TYR A 564 -10.06 -1.64 15.99
N THR A 565 -10.49 -0.52 15.48
CA THR A 565 -9.91 0.80 15.73
C THR A 565 -11.00 1.74 16.23
N TYR A 566 -10.74 2.38 17.35
CA TYR A 566 -11.45 3.57 17.81
C TYR A 566 -10.52 4.76 17.71
N GLN A 567 -10.96 5.86 17.10
CA GLN A 567 -10.15 7.07 17.00
C GLN A 567 -11.00 8.34 16.98
N ARG A 568 -10.43 9.38 17.54
CA ARG A 568 -11.02 10.72 17.60
C ARG A 568 -9.97 11.70 17.07
N ALA A 569 -10.16 12.19 15.86
CA ALA A 569 -9.27 13.13 15.20
C ALA A 569 -9.97 14.49 15.11
N LEU A 570 -9.57 15.45 15.94
CA LEU A 570 -10.29 16.70 16.18
C LEU A 570 -9.47 17.91 15.76
N ASN A 571 -10.15 18.88 15.16
CA ASN A 571 -9.61 20.21 15.00
C ASN A 571 -9.61 20.94 16.36
N VAL A 572 -8.43 21.32 16.83
CA VAL A 572 -8.23 22.06 18.10
C VAL A 572 -7.47 23.36 17.86
N THR A 573 -7.66 23.96 16.69
CA THR A 573 -6.93 25.16 16.25
C THR A 573 -7.31 26.39 17.05
N ASN A 574 -8.56 26.80 16.99
CA ASN A 574 -9.05 28.00 17.63
C ASN A 574 -10.43 27.72 18.27
N PRO A 575 -10.56 27.90 19.60
CA PRO A 575 -11.83 27.68 20.32
C PRO A 575 -13.00 28.45 19.78
N ASP A 576 -12.79 29.62 19.15
CA ASP A 576 -13.82 30.49 18.62
C ASP A 576 -14.34 30.06 17.23
N ASP A 577 -13.70 29.10 16.59
CA ASP A 577 -14.10 28.61 15.27
C ASP A 577 -15.29 27.63 15.38
N ARG A 578 -16.22 27.69 14.42
CA ARG A 578 -17.41 26.83 14.38
C ARG A 578 -17.10 25.34 14.25
N ASP A 579 -15.93 24.98 13.73
CA ASP A 579 -15.45 23.61 13.57
C ASP A 579 -14.43 23.21 14.64
N TYR A 580 -14.29 24.02 15.71
CA TYR A 580 -13.49 23.65 16.87
C TYR A 580 -14.03 22.38 17.53
N ASN A 581 -13.13 21.46 17.90
CA ASN A 581 -13.43 20.17 18.53
C ASN A 581 -14.35 19.28 17.68
N GLN A 582 -14.38 19.49 16.35
CA GLN A 582 -15.08 18.65 15.40
C GLN A 582 -14.12 17.67 14.70
N GLN A 583 -14.68 16.53 14.31
CA GLN A 583 -13.93 15.48 13.61
C GLN A 583 -13.47 15.98 12.23
N ILE A 584 -12.21 15.81 11.91
CA ILE A 584 -11.69 16.15 10.58
C ILE A 584 -12.26 15.23 9.49
N PRO A 585 -12.30 15.67 8.21
CA PRO A 585 -12.99 14.95 7.14
C PRO A 585 -12.46 13.52 6.90
N TYR A 586 -13.37 12.63 6.55
CA TYR A 586 -13.10 11.24 6.16
C TYR A 586 -12.35 10.40 7.21
N THR A 587 -12.49 10.74 8.49
CA THR A 587 -11.91 9.98 9.60
C THR A 587 -13.05 9.33 10.41
N PRO A 588 -13.34 8.03 10.22
CA PRO A 588 -14.36 7.35 11.01
C PRO A 588 -13.92 7.19 12.46
N ARG A 589 -14.84 7.31 13.42
CA ARG A 589 -14.53 7.05 14.84
C ARG A 589 -14.28 5.58 15.12
N VAL A 590 -14.95 4.71 14.39
CA VAL A 590 -14.79 3.26 14.53
C VAL A 590 -14.58 2.62 13.16
N SER A 591 -13.66 1.68 13.08
CA SER A 591 -13.43 0.87 11.90
C SER A 591 -12.82 -0.47 12.29
N GLY A 592 -12.81 -1.42 11.38
CA GLY A 592 -12.19 -2.70 11.64
C GLY A 592 -12.30 -3.66 10.48
N SER A 593 -11.74 -4.85 10.71
CA SER A 593 -11.73 -5.95 9.76
C SER A 593 -11.89 -7.28 10.47
N GLY A 594 -12.32 -8.29 9.72
CA GLY A 594 -12.36 -9.67 10.18
C GLY A 594 -12.03 -10.62 9.05
N ARG A 595 -11.34 -11.70 9.36
CA ARG A 595 -11.02 -12.76 8.40
C ARG A 595 -11.13 -14.12 9.05
N ALA A 596 -11.54 -15.13 8.27
CA ALA A 596 -11.51 -16.52 8.67
C ALA A 596 -11.14 -17.36 7.45
N SER A 597 -10.18 -18.28 7.61
CA SER A 597 -9.74 -19.21 6.58
C SER A 597 -9.86 -20.63 7.10
N LEU A 598 -10.66 -21.46 6.44
CA LEU A 598 -10.80 -22.87 6.71
C LEU A 598 -10.06 -23.66 5.63
N GLU A 599 -8.92 -24.22 5.99
CA GLU A 599 -8.16 -25.13 5.15
C GLU A 599 -8.65 -26.56 5.33
N THR A 600 -8.96 -27.21 4.22
CA THR A 600 -9.34 -28.63 4.21
C THR A 600 -8.55 -29.39 3.13
N PRO A 601 -8.49 -30.72 3.15
CA PRO A 601 -7.83 -31.49 2.10
C PRO A 601 -8.44 -31.31 0.70
N TRP A 602 -9.69 -30.82 0.63
CA TRP A 602 -10.45 -30.74 -0.62
C TRP A 602 -10.60 -29.32 -1.15
N ILE A 603 -10.78 -28.33 -0.26
CA ILE A 603 -11.09 -26.97 -0.62
C ILE A 603 -10.66 -26.03 0.51
N ASN A 604 -10.16 -24.85 0.17
CA ASN A 604 -9.94 -23.76 1.10
C ASN A 604 -11.10 -22.78 0.99
N LEU A 605 -11.72 -22.47 2.12
CA LEU A 605 -12.80 -21.49 2.22
C LEU A 605 -12.31 -20.28 2.99
N ASN A 606 -12.47 -19.09 2.43
CA ASN A 606 -12.03 -17.86 3.08
C ASN A 606 -13.22 -16.90 3.17
N TYR A 607 -13.31 -16.23 4.29
CA TYR A 607 -14.23 -15.15 4.55
C TYR A 607 -13.42 -13.91 4.97
N SER A 608 -13.78 -12.75 4.46
CA SER A 608 -13.23 -11.47 4.89
C SER A 608 -14.34 -10.43 5.00
N ALA A 609 -14.19 -9.55 5.99
CA ALA A 609 -15.10 -8.44 6.21
C ALA A 609 -14.30 -7.18 6.57
N ILE A 610 -14.80 -6.04 6.15
CA ILE A 610 -14.35 -4.72 6.58
C ILE A 610 -15.56 -3.90 6.99
N TRP A 611 -15.41 -3.03 7.98
CA TRP A 611 -16.46 -2.10 8.38
C TRP A 611 -15.86 -0.74 8.75
N SER A 612 -16.67 0.29 8.54
CA SER A 612 -16.35 1.66 8.91
C SER A 612 -17.60 2.34 9.43
N GLY A 613 -17.48 3.04 10.55
CA GLY A 613 -18.54 3.89 11.08
C GLY A 613 -18.80 5.10 10.19
N HIS A 614 -19.77 5.91 10.58
CA HIS A 614 -20.05 7.17 9.90
C HIS A 614 -18.86 8.14 10.05
N ARG A 615 -18.74 9.03 9.09
CA ARG A 615 -17.73 10.08 8.99
C ARG A 615 -18.33 11.31 8.34
N TYR A 616 -17.58 12.40 8.26
CA TYR A 616 -18.03 13.65 7.64
C TYR A 616 -17.18 13.97 6.42
N ALA A 617 -17.80 14.54 5.40
CA ALA A 617 -17.12 14.89 4.14
C ALA A 617 -16.31 16.18 4.24
N VAL A 618 -16.69 17.08 5.18
CA VAL A 618 -16.05 18.36 5.46
C VAL A 618 -15.86 18.56 6.96
N ASN A 619 -15.13 19.60 7.36
CA ASN A 619 -14.82 19.89 8.78
C ASN A 619 -16.06 20.14 9.64
N GLN A 620 -17.16 20.66 9.07
CA GLN A 620 -18.39 20.88 9.81
C GLN A 620 -19.20 19.59 9.91
N ASN A 621 -19.36 19.07 11.13
CA ASN A 621 -19.98 17.78 11.42
C ASN A 621 -21.51 17.86 11.49
N TYR A 622 -22.15 18.53 10.53
CA TYR A 622 -23.61 18.56 10.40
C TYR A 622 -24.13 17.26 9.76
N ALA A 623 -25.41 16.99 9.97
CA ALA A 623 -26.06 15.78 9.43
C ALA A 623 -25.96 15.70 7.90
N GLU A 624 -26.06 16.82 7.21
CA GLU A 624 -25.98 16.95 5.76
C GLU A 624 -24.59 16.57 5.20
N ASN A 625 -23.55 16.71 6.02
CA ASN A 625 -22.17 16.40 5.66
C ASN A 625 -21.76 14.96 6.02
N ARG A 626 -22.69 14.22 6.63
CA ARG A 626 -22.45 12.85 7.09
C ARG A 626 -22.37 11.88 5.91
N VAL A 627 -21.38 11.01 5.93
CA VAL A 627 -21.25 9.82 5.07
C VAL A 627 -21.54 8.61 5.95
N GLU A 628 -22.51 7.80 5.56
CA GLU A 628 -22.98 6.67 6.34
C GLU A 628 -21.92 5.59 6.51
N GLY A 629 -22.00 4.87 7.64
CA GLY A 629 -21.17 3.70 7.89
C GLY A 629 -21.52 2.53 6.96
N TYR A 630 -20.57 1.63 6.77
CA TYR A 630 -20.76 0.45 5.95
C TYR A 630 -20.07 -0.78 6.53
N SER A 631 -20.52 -1.94 6.08
CA SER A 631 -19.79 -3.21 6.15
C SER A 631 -19.79 -3.86 4.78
N ASP A 632 -18.64 -4.43 4.39
CA ASP A 632 -18.46 -5.17 3.15
C ASP A 632 -17.93 -6.55 3.51
N HIS A 633 -18.59 -7.58 3.02
CA HIS A 633 -18.33 -8.99 3.32
C HIS A 633 -18.00 -9.72 2.03
N SER A 634 -16.98 -10.54 2.05
CA SER A 634 -16.55 -11.32 0.89
C SER A 634 -16.26 -12.77 1.28
N ILE A 635 -16.52 -13.68 0.37
CA ILE A 635 -16.24 -15.10 0.54
C ILE A 635 -15.54 -15.65 -0.69
N SER A 636 -14.62 -16.60 -0.50
CA SER A 636 -14.01 -17.33 -1.61
C SER A 636 -13.86 -18.79 -1.31
N ALA A 637 -13.77 -19.55 -2.39
CA ALA A 637 -13.44 -20.96 -2.38
C ALA A 637 -12.32 -21.22 -3.39
N SER A 638 -11.29 -21.96 -2.99
CA SER A 638 -10.15 -22.24 -3.86
C SER A 638 -9.62 -23.67 -3.65
N ARG A 639 -9.02 -24.23 -4.70
CA ARG A 639 -8.37 -25.54 -4.67
C ARG A 639 -7.12 -25.55 -5.54
N ASN A 640 -6.10 -26.26 -5.07
CA ASN A 640 -4.90 -26.56 -5.82
C ASN A 640 -4.90 -28.04 -6.24
N PHE A 641 -4.64 -28.30 -7.52
CA PHE A 641 -4.52 -29.62 -8.11
C PHE A 641 -3.05 -29.86 -8.48
N ILE A 642 -2.43 -30.85 -7.86
CA ILE A 642 -1.05 -31.24 -8.16
C ILE A 642 -1.07 -32.12 -9.39
N THR A 643 -0.33 -31.75 -10.43
CA THR A 643 -0.19 -32.48 -11.69
C THR A 643 1.27 -32.80 -11.96
N SER A 644 1.56 -33.61 -12.95
CA SER A 644 2.93 -33.96 -13.35
C SER A 644 3.74 -32.78 -13.91
N PHE A 645 3.06 -31.75 -14.44
CA PHE A 645 3.70 -30.57 -15.04
C PHE A 645 3.63 -29.31 -14.16
N GLY A 646 2.94 -29.38 -13.02
CA GLY A 646 2.86 -28.26 -12.09
C GLY A 646 1.63 -28.28 -11.21
N ILE A 647 1.34 -27.15 -10.56
CA ILE A 647 0.20 -26.98 -9.68
C ILE A 647 -0.82 -26.09 -10.39
N ILE A 648 -2.01 -26.60 -10.64
CA ILE A 648 -3.15 -25.84 -11.15
C ILE A 648 -3.95 -25.34 -9.96
N GLY A 649 -4.06 -24.01 -9.81
CA GLY A 649 -4.95 -23.37 -8.85
C GLY A 649 -6.24 -22.91 -9.53
N ALA A 650 -7.39 -23.16 -8.91
CA ALA A 650 -8.68 -22.63 -9.32
C ALA A 650 -9.41 -22.02 -8.13
N GLY A 651 -10.10 -20.91 -8.34
CA GLY A 651 -10.82 -20.21 -7.28
C GLY A 651 -11.98 -19.39 -7.80
N ILE A 652 -12.95 -19.17 -6.92
CA ILE A 652 -14.11 -18.28 -7.13
C ILE A 652 -14.28 -17.39 -5.93
N GLU A 653 -14.72 -16.16 -6.15
CA GLU A 653 -14.89 -15.13 -5.12
C GLU A 653 -16.24 -14.42 -5.31
N ILE A 654 -16.90 -14.14 -4.21
CA ILE A 654 -18.09 -13.29 -4.15
C ILE A 654 -17.74 -12.11 -3.25
N LEU A 655 -17.78 -10.92 -3.81
CA LEU A 655 -17.46 -9.66 -3.14
C LEU A 655 -18.76 -8.92 -2.84
N ASN A 656 -18.75 -8.13 -1.76
CA ASN A 656 -19.93 -7.44 -1.26
C ASN A 656 -21.14 -8.39 -1.19
N LEU A 657 -20.97 -9.48 -0.45
CA LEU A 657 -21.94 -10.61 -0.35
C LEU A 657 -23.36 -10.14 0.01
N THR A 658 -23.47 -9.11 0.83
CA THR A 658 -24.76 -8.55 1.29
C THR A 658 -25.37 -7.56 0.30
N ASP A 659 -24.71 -7.28 -0.83
CA ASP A 659 -25.13 -6.30 -1.85
C ASP A 659 -25.40 -4.90 -1.27
N LYS A 660 -24.53 -4.49 -0.33
CA LYS A 660 -24.65 -3.19 0.34
C LYS A 660 -24.30 -2.07 -0.60
N ASN A 661 -25.24 -1.13 -0.78
CA ASN A 661 -24.95 0.15 -1.44
C ASN A 661 -24.29 1.10 -0.43
N TYR A 662 -23.06 1.49 -0.67
CA TYR A 662 -22.29 2.36 0.23
C TYR A 662 -21.29 3.23 -0.51
N GLU A 663 -20.79 4.25 0.16
CA GLU A 663 -19.79 5.19 -0.34
C GLU A 663 -18.61 5.23 0.63
N VAL A 664 -17.39 5.24 0.12
CA VAL A 664 -16.19 5.56 0.92
C VAL A 664 -15.93 7.06 0.91
N VAL A 665 -16.02 7.67 -0.25
CA VAL A 665 -16.00 9.11 -0.48
C VAL A 665 -17.42 9.53 -0.89
N ARG A 666 -17.91 10.64 -0.33
CA ARG A 666 -19.27 11.13 -0.59
C ARG A 666 -19.52 11.33 -2.08
N PHE A 667 -20.64 10.83 -2.57
CA PHE A 667 -21.02 10.83 -4.00
C PHE A 667 -20.17 9.94 -4.90
N PHE A 668 -19.38 9.02 -4.31
CA PHE A 668 -18.65 8.00 -5.04
C PHE A 668 -19.10 6.61 -4.57
N PRO A 669 -20.21 6.11 -5.13
CA PRO A 669 -20.76 4.81 -4.74
C PRO A 669 -19.78 3.69 -5.08
N MET A 670 -19.69 2.71 -4.19
CA MET A 670 -18.93 1.49 -4.37
C MET A 670 -19.74 0.45 -5.16
N PRO A 671 -19.09 -0.49 -5.85
CA PRO A 671 -19.78 -1.58 -6.55
C PRO A 671 -20.61 -2.43 -5.59
N GLY A 672 -21.80 -2.85 -6.02
CA GLY A 672 -22.61 -3.86 -5.36
C GLY A 672 -21.98 -5.24 -5.43
N ARG A 673 -22.79 -6.30 -5.20
CA ARG A 673 -22.31 -7.68 -5.26
C ARG A 673 -21.66 -7.99 -6.60
N SER A 674 -20.49 -8.62 -6.53
CA SER A 674 -19.73 -8.96 -7.73
C SER A 674 -19.02 -10.30 -7.57
N PHE A 675 -18.67 -10.90 -8.71
CA PHE A 675 -18.10 -12.22 -8.82
C PHE A 675 -16.76 -12.15 -9.53
N ARG A 676 -15.79 -12.94 -9.05
CA ARG A 676 -14.51 -13.16 -9.74
C ARG A 676 -14.20 -14.65 -9.76
N GLY A 677 -13.58 -15.09 -10.86
CA GLY A 677 -12.98 -16.41 -10.98
C GLY A 677 -11.50 -16.26 -11.30
N ASN A 678 -10.69 -17.20 -10.84
CA ASN A 678 -9.28 -17.26 -11.16
C ASN A 678 -8.86 -18.68 -11.50
N ILE A 679 -7.93 -18.79 -12.43
CA ILE A 679 -7.21 -20.02 -12.74
C ILE A 679 -5.73 -19.69 -12.86
N SER A 680 -4.88 -20.56 -12.34
CA SER A 680 -3.41 -20.37 -12.40
C SER A 680 -2.72 -21.70 -12.62
N LEU A 681 -1.55 -21.63 -13.25
CA LEU A 681 -0.60 -22.73 -13.38
C LEU A 681 0.75 -22.28 -12.84
N LYS A 682 1.26 -22.98 -11.84
CA LYS A 682 2.61 -22.82 -11.28
C LYS A 682 3.46 -24.04 -11.66
N PHE A 683 4.59 -23.82 -12.32
CA PHE A 683 5.46 -24.85 -12.88
C PHE A 683 6.93 -24.69 -12.48
#